data_c3926af01de938be33c32fb0d109463e
#
_entry.id   c3926af01de938be33c32fb0d109463e
#
_cell.length_a   1.000
_cell.length_b   1.000
_cell.length_c   1.000
_cell.angle_alpha   90.00
_cell.angle_beta   90.00
_cell.angle_gamma   90.00
#
_symmetry.space_group_name_H-M   'P 1'
#
loop_
_entity.id
_entity.type
_entity.pdbx_description
1 polymer ?
#
loop_
_entity_poly.entity_id
_entity_poly.type
_entity_poly.pdbx_seq_one_letter_code
_entity_poly.pdbx_strand_id
1 'polypeptide(L)'
;MNRFARWIVKHRVAVVIICLLMLIPSVLGMNATKVKYDLLYYLPEDLDTVKGQNILMEEFGKGAFSLCITEEMSETDQQALEDAIRDVPHVDTVIGYASITKGTIPSEILPDEYRDIFEKGDARLMAVFFDDTSSAEGTMEAIAQIRKIAGQQCFVSGLSAVVTDTKQLVEDQEAIYVAIAVALCCVVLMLTMDSILLPFIFLLCIGVSILWNMGTNYFLGEISYITKAVAAVLQLGVTLDYSIFLWHSYKEEQQTYSDKDEAMASAICKTISSIVGSSLTTVAGFVAICFMSFTLGRDLGLVMSKGVILGVLDTVILLPCVIRLLDRALEKTSHKPLLPSVAGISKFVTKHYKVLFVVLIVLCIPAFYGYNNVGKYYDMSACLPQELESVKANTKLSETFDVSTNHLVLVDADVPQKDVVAMTDEMAEVDGVKQVLSIDSLLGAGIPESIVPDEILSELKSDEYQLMLISSEYIISSDAVNRQIDELNEILKKYDEGGMLIGEAPCTKDLISCTDHDFEVVSLISIIAIFLIIALVLRSISLPVILVAVIETAIAANLCIPYYTNVTLPFVAPILISTIQLGSTVDYAILMTTRYLQNRRAGSDKREAVSKAVASSAQSILVSGIGFFAATFGVGLYSNVDIISSMCSLMARGALCSVVVVLFLLPAVLLVLDKVIIHTTLKVNAKN
;
A
#
# COMPACT_ATOMS: atom_id res chain seq x y z
N MET A 1 -37.05 3.22 -9.48
CA MET A 1 -36.23 4.18 -8.72
C MET A 1 -37.07 5.15 -7.89
N ASN A 2 -38.02 5.90 -8.44
CA ASN A 2 -38.83 6.86 -7.66
C ASN A 2 -39.53 6.26 -6.42
N ARG A 3 -40.02 5.01 -6.47
CA ARG A 3 -40.67 4.36 -5.31
C ARG A 3 -39.66 4.07 -4.20
N PHE A 4 -38.48 3.66 -4.54
CA PHE A 4 -37.39 3.34 -3.58
C PHE A 4 -36.88 4.61 -2.87
N ALA A 5 -36.60 5.67 -3.63
CA ALA A 5 -36.17 6.94 -3.07
C ALA A 5 -37.20 7.55 -2.10
N ARG A 6 -38.48 7.55 -2.49
CA ARG A 6 -39.60 8.00 -1.61
C ARG A 6 -39.74 7.12 -0.37
N TRP A 7 -39.52 5.82 -0.49
CA TRP A 7 -39.58 4.89 0.65
C TRP A 7 -38.48 5.20 1.66
N ILE A 8 -37.23 5.42 1.21
CA ILE A 8 -36.10 5.81 2.07
C ILE A 8 -36.41 7.09 2.85
N VAL A 9 -36.80 8.15 2.13
CA VAL A 9 -37.07 9.46 2.73
C VAL A 9 -38.25 9.38 3.71
N LYS A 10 -39.29 8.61 3.41
CA LYS A 10 -40.44 8.41 4.28
C LYS A 10 -40.09 7.68 5.57
N HIS A 11 -39.19 6.67 5.51
CA HIS A 11 -38.82 5.85 6.68
C HIS A 11 -37.47 6.26 7.26
N ARG A 12 -37.03 7.52 7.08
CA ARG A 12 -35.70 8.04 7.43
C ARG A 12 -35.23 7.68 8.84
N VAL A 13 -36.11 7.74 9.85
CA VAL A 13 -35.75 7.41 11.24
C VAL A 13 -35.42 5.93 11.38
N ALA A 14 -36.23 5.05 10.82
CA ALA A 14 -35.98 3.61 10.86
C ALA A 14 -34.68 3.24 10.11
N VAL A 15 -34.44 3.86 8.96
CA VAL A 15 -33.20 3.66 8.17
C VAL A 15 -31.97 4.05 9.00
N VAL A 16 -31.97 5.22 9.63
CA VAL A 16 -30.85 5.68 10.47
C VAL A 16 -30.62 4.74 11.65
N ILE A 17 -31.69 4.28 12.31
CA ILE A 17 -31.57 3.34 13.45
C ILE A 17 -30.97 2.01 12.96
N ILE A 18 -31.43 1.46 11.84
CA ILE A 18 -30.86 0.20 11.28
C ILE A 18 -29.38 0.39 10.93
N CYS A 19 -29.00 1.48 10.26
CA CYS A 19 -27.62 1.78 9.93
C CYS A 19 -26.72 1.89 11.18
N LEU A 20 -27.23 2.51 12.24
CA LEU A 20 -26.50 2.62 13.51
C LEU A 20 -26.39 1.26 14.22
N LEU A 21 -27.44 0.43 14.19
CA LEU A 21 -27.39 -0.93 14.75
C LEU A 21 -26.37 -1.82 14.03
N MET A 22 -26.17 -1.62 12.73
CA MET A 22 -25.15 -2.33 11.95
C MET A 22 -23.70 -1.96 12.38
N LEU A 23 -23.50 -0.87 13.12
CA LEU A 23 -22.18 -0.55 13.67
C LEU A 23 -21.71 -1.55 14.73
N ILE A 24 -22.62 -2.15 15.49
CA ILE A 24 -22.25 -3.13 16.53
C ILE A 24 -21.48 -4.32 15.93
N PRO A 25 -22.04 -5.08 14.97
CA PRO A 25 -21.27 -6.17 14.34
C PRO A 25 -20.05 -5.66 13.57
N SER A 26 -20.08 -4.44 13.04
CA SER A 26 -18.92 -3.88 12.32
C SER A 26 -17.73 -3.61 13.25
N VAL A 27 -17.96 -3.05 14.44
CA VAL A 27 -16.89 -2.83 15.43
C VAL A 27 -16.35 -4.18 15.96
N LEU A 28 -17.21 -5.16 16.18
CA LEU A 28 -16.77 -6.50 16.57
C LEU A 28 -15.93 -7.17 15.49
N GLY A 29 -16.35 -7.07 14.23
CA GLY A 29 -15.60 -7.63 13.09
C GLY A 29 -14.26 -6.91 12.87
N MET A 30 -14.22 -5.58 13.02
CA MET A 30 -12.98 -4.81 12.92
C MET A 30 -11.94 -5.25 13.97
N ASN A 31 -12.36 -5.46 15.21
CA ASN A 31 -11.45 -5.92 16.27
C ASN A 31 -11.04 -7.39 16.13
N ALA A 32 -11.82 -8.19 15.42
CA ALA A 32 -11.53 -9.61 15.17
C ALA A 32 -10.71 -9.85 13.89
N THR A 33 -10.51 -8.82 13.05
CA THR A 33 -9.70 -8.92 11.83
C THR A 33 -8.22 -8.90 12.20
N LYS A 34 -7.47 -9.90 11.76
CA LYS A 34 -6.02 -9.96 11.95
C LYS A 34 -5.30 -9.00 10.99
N VAL A 35 -4.17 -8.43 11.45
CA VAL A 35 -3.35 -7.52 10.64
C VAL A 35 -1.97 -8.12 10.47
N LYS A 36 -1.50 -8.22 9.22
CA LYS A 36 -0.16 -8.68 8.86
C LYS A 36 0.76 -7.49 8.63
N TYR A 37 1.93 -7.53 9.27
CA TYR A 37 2.93 -6.46 9.22
C TYR A 37 4.15 -6.81 8.36
N ASP A 38 4.28 -8.07 7.95
CA ASP A 38 5.31 -8.55 7.04
C ASP A 38 4.81 -8.47 5.59
N LEU A 39 5.53 -7.73 4.73
CA LEU A 39 5.18 -7.62 3.32
C LEU A 39 5.63 -8.85 2.52
N LEU A 40 6.68 -9.54 2.93
CA LEU A 40 7.16 -10.74 2.23
C LEU A 40 6.14 -11.89 2.32
N TYR A 41 5.27 -11.88 3.33
CA TYR A 41 4.12 -12.79 3.45
C TYR A 41 3.19 -12.77 2.22
N TYR A 42 3.16 -11.68 1.48
CA TYR A 42 2.29 -11.51 0.30
C TYR A 42 2.92 -11.99 -1.01
N LEU A 43 4.10 -12.60 -0.98
CA LEU A 43 4.71 -13.24 -2.13
C LEU A 43 3.89 -14.45 -2.60
N PRO A 44 3.91 -14.79 -3.92
CA PRO A 44 3.26 -15.98 -4.44
C PRO A 44 3.79 -17.28 -3.81
N GLU A 45 2.91 -18.20 -3.49
CA GLU A 45 3.24 -19.48 -2.83
C GLU A 45 4.03 -20.45 -3.72
N ASP A 46 4.08 -20.24 -5.03
CA ASP A 46 4.80 -21.08 -6.00
C ASP A 46 6.31 -20.75 -6.09
N LEU A 47 6.77 -19.67 -5.48
CA LEU A 47 8.18 -19.29 -5.43
C LEU A 47 8.98 -20.24 -4.53
N ASP A 48 10.21 -20.55 -4.95
CA ASP A 48 11.10 -21.43 -4.18
C ASP A 48 11.47 -20.83 -2.82
N THR A 49 11.59 -19.50 -2.72
CA THR A 49 11.83 -18.78 -1.46
C THR A 49 10.69 -18.98 -0.46
N VAL A 50 9.43 -18.96 -0.92
CA VAL A 50 8.25 -19.16 -0.07
C VAL A 50 8.09 -20.64 0.31
N LYS A 51 8.30 -21.56 -0.64
CA LYS A 51 8.29 -23.01 -0.37
C LYS A 51 9.35 -23.38 0.65
N GLY A 52 10.59 -22.91 0.46
CA GLY A 52 11.67 -23.18 1.38
C GLY A 52 11.44 -22.61 2.79
N GLN A 53 10.77 -21.47 2.89
CA GLN A 53 10.38 -20.91 4.19
C GLN A 53 9.32 -21.77 4.90
N ASN A 54 8.38 -22.36 4.14
CA ASN A 54 7.42 -23.30 4.69
C ASN A 54 8.09 -24.62 5.15
N ILE A 55 9.07 -25.14 4.37
CA ILE A 55 9.85 -26.31 4.74
C ILE A 55 10.67 -26.03 6.03
N LEU A 56 11.27 -24.84 6.13
CA LEU A 56 12.01 -24.44 7.34
C LEU A 56 11.11 -24.50 8.59
N MET A 57 9.85 -24.12 8.45
CA MET A 57 8.88 -24.19 9.55
C MET A 57 8.42 -25.65 9.82
N GLU A 58 8.09 -26.41 8.77
CA GLU A 58 7.52 -27.75 8.90
C GLU A 58 8.56 -28.78 9.37
N GLU A 59 9.78 -28.74 8.81
CA GLU A 59 10.83 -29.73 9.07
C GLU A 59 11.74 -29.37 10.24
N PHE A 60 12.04 -28.07 10.43
CA PHE A 60 12.95 -27.61 11.46
C PHE A 60 12.27 -26.90 12.63
N GLY A 61 10.95 -26.69 12.56
CA GLY A 61 10.21 -25.93 13.58
C GLY A 61 10.59 -24.46 13.66
N LYS A 62 11.29 -23.92 12.67
CA LYS A 62 11.87 -22.55 12.66
C LYS A 62 11.08 -21.66 11.70
N GLY A 63 10.24 -20.81 12.24
CA GLY A 63 9.45 -19.89 11.43
C GLY A 63 10.16 -18.58 11.12
N ALA A 64 11.04 -18.13 12.00
CA ALA A 64 11.79 -16.89 11.87
C ALA A 64 13.07 -16.93 12.67
N PHE A 65 14.01 -16.00 12.36
CA PHE A 65 15.22 -15.79 13.16
C PHE A 65 15.56 -14.31 13.28
N SER A 66 16.34 -14.00 14.32
CA SER A 66 16.94 -12.69 14.55
C SER A 66 18.38 -12.85 14.98
N LEU A 67 19.23 -11.89 14.64
CA LEU A 67 20.59 -11.80 15.16
C LEU A 67 20.63 -10.78 16.30
N CYS A 68 21.15 -11.19 17.44
CA CYS A 68 21.30 -10.35 18.62
C CYS A 68 22.78 -10.02 18.82
N ILE A 69 23.09 -8.73 18.92
CA ILE A 69 24.45 -8.23 19.18
C ILE A 69 24.47 -7.73 20.61
N THR A 70 25.39 -8.22 21.41
CA THR A 70 25.67 -7.74 22.77
C THR A 70 26.99 -7.01 22.83
N GLU A 71 27.10 -5.98 23.66
CA GLU A 71 28.33 -5.20 23.85
C GLU A 71 28.66 -5.02 25.31
N GLU A 72 29.97 -4.91 25.63
CA GLU A 72 30.49 -4.64 26.96
C GLU A 72 29.93 -5.60 28.04
N MET A 73 29.73 -6.89 27.68
CA MET A 73 29.16 -7.89 28.55
C MET A 73 30.20 -8.97 28.91
N SER A 74 30.27 -9.37 30.17
CA SER A 74 31.14 -10.46 30.59
C SER A 74 30.63 -11.81 30.02
N GLU A 75 31.53 -12.83 29.90
CA GLU A 75 31.12 -14.17 29.45
C GLU A 75 30.00 -14.76 30.31
N THR A 76 30.09 -14.55 31.64
CA THR A 76 29.07 -15.03 32.57
C THR A 76 27.73 -14.36 32.39
N ASP A 77 27.73 -13.03 32.13
CA ASP A 77 26.50 -12.27 31.88
C ASP A 77 25.91 -12.63 30.51
N GLN A 78 26.78 -12.89 29.53
CA GLN A 78 26.38 -13.37 28.19
C GLN A 78 25.67 -14.72 28.29
N GLN A 79 26.24 -15.67 29.02
CA GLN A 79 25.64 -16.99 29.22
C GLN A 79 24.28 -16.86 29.96
N ALA A 80 24.23 -16.05 30.99
CA ALA A 80 22.99 -15.79 31.71
C ALA A 80 21.92 -15.16 30.83
N LEU A 81 22.33 -14.28 29.88
CA LEU A 81 21.42 -13.69 28.90
C LEU A 81 20.94 -14.72 27.88
N GLU A 82 21.81 -15.55 27.32
CA GLU A 82 21.44 -16.64 26.40
C GLU A 82 20.44 -17.60 27.05
N ASP A 83 20.64 -17.98 28.31
CA ASP A 83 19.74 -18.85 29.06
C ASP A 83 18.38 -18.14 29.30
N ALA A 84 18.42 -16.85 29.67
CA ALA A 84 17.19 -16.06 29.88
C ALA A 84 16.40 -15.85 28.58
N ILE A 85 17.06 -15.69 27.43
CA ILE A 85 16.40 -15.58 26.11
C ILE A 85 15.78 -16.93 25.72
N ARG A 86 16.46 -18.05 25.98
CA ARG A 86 15.93 -19.40 25.71
C ARG A 86 14.66 -19.70 26.49
N ASP A 87 14.50 -19.15 27.69
CA ASP A 87 13.30 -19.31 28.51
C ASP A 87 12.12 -18.40 28.06
N VAL A 88 12.33 -17.51 27.08
CA VAL A 88 11.26 -16.65 26.55
C VAL A 88 10.27 -17.51 25.74
N PRO A 89 8.96 -17.41 25.97
CA PRO A 89 7.96 -18.10 25.16
C PRO A 89 8.13 -17.76 23.67
N HIS A 90 7.93 -18.75 22.78
CA HIS A 90 8.10 -18.64 21.33
C HIS A 90 9.55 -18.50 20.85
N VAL A 91 10.55 -18.55 21.73
CA VAL A 91 11.93 -18.80 21.34
C VAL A 91 12.11 -20.31 21.27
N ASP A 92 12.53 -20.81 20.11
CA ASP A 92 12.83 -22.22 19.89
C ASP A 92 14.29 -22.51 20.28
N THR A 93 15.22 -21.83 19.64
CA THR A 93 16.67 -22.09 19.81
C THR A 93 17.46 -20.79 19.89
N VAL A 94 18.48 -20.79 20.74
CA VAL A 94 19.49 -19.72 20.83
C VAL A 94 20.84 -20.32 20.52
N ILE A 95 21.50 -19.84 19.46
CA ILE A 95 22.84 -20.24 19.05
C ILE A 95 23.80 -19.08 19.28
N GLY A 96 24.58 -19.14 20.32
CA GLY A 96 25.61 -18.17 20.63
C GLY A 96 26.90 -18.88 21.03
N TYR A 97 27.93 -18.12 21.38
CA TYR A 97 29.19 -18.68 21.82
C TYR A 97 29.04 -19.64 23.02
N ALA A 98 28.26 -19.23 24.03
CA ALA A 98 28.07 -20.02 25.24
C ALA A 98 27.30 -21.32 25.00
N SER A 99 26.31 -21.31 24.07
CA SER A 99 25.53 -22.50 23.71
C SER A 99 26.37 -23.57 23.00
N ILE A 100 27.31 -23.16 22.12
CA ILE A 100 28.20 -24.08 21.39
C ILE A 100 29.26 -24.67 22.32
N THR A 101 29.86 -23.88 23.18
CA THR A 101 30.91 -24.30 24.07
C THR A 101 30.43 -24.94 25.38
N LYS A 102 29.10 -24.87 25.64
CA LYS A 102 28.50 -25.24 26.95
C LYS A 102 29.21 -24.56 28.14
N GLY A 103 29.77 -23.36 27.88
CA GLY A 103 30.51 -22.60 28.88
C GLY A 103 31.81 -23.27 29.38
N THR A 104 32.28 -24.33 28.70
CA THR A 104 33.44 -25.14 29.16
C THR A 104 34.73 -24.84 28.40
N ILE A 105 34.65 -24.22 27.23
CA ILE A 105 35.81 -23.88 26.40
C ILE A 105 35.95 -22.36 26.37
N PRO A 106 37.05 -21.78 26.88
CA PRO A 106 37.36 -20.36 26.76
C PRO A 106 37.52 -19.95 25.28
N SER A 107 37.08 -18.74 24.93
CA SER A 107 37.11 -18.21 23.52
C SER A 107 38.54 -18.21 22.95
N GLU A 108 39.56 -18.05 23.78
CA GLU A 108 40.96 -18.01 23.35
C GLU A 108 41.50 -19.36 22.83
N ILE A 109 40.75 -20.46 23.03
CA ILE A 109 41.16 -21.81 22.58
C ILE A 109 40.55 -22.13 21.20
N LEU A 110 39.51 -21.43 20.78
CA LEU A 110 38.91 -21.61 19.45
C LEU A 110 39.86 -21.06 18.36
N PRO A 111 39.91 -21.71 17.18
CA PRO A 111 40.54 -21.11 16.00
C PRO A 111 39.95 -19.73 15.71
N ASP A 112 40.79 -18.78 15.29
CA ASP A 112 40.40 -17.40 15.02
C ASP A 112 39.21 -17.33 14.06
N GLU A 113 39.15 -18.23 13.07
CA GLU A 113 38.10 -18.34 12.06
C GLU A 113 36.69 -18.56 12.67
N TYR A 114 36.58 -19.37 13.72
CA TYR A 114 35.30 -19.61 14.42
C TYR A 114 34.98 -18.55 15.47
N ARG A 115 36.04 -18.01 16.12
CA ARG A 115 35.85 -16.93 17.10
C ARG A 115 35.32 -15.67 16.45
N ASP A 116 35.88 -15.31 15.29
CA ASP A 116 35.50 -14.07 14.58
C ASP A 116 34.06 -14.06 14.09
N ILE A 117 33.36 -15.23 14.06
CA ILE A 117 31.94 -15.33 13.80
C ILE A 117 31.12 -14.74 14.94
N PHE A 118 31.51 -15.10 16.18
CA PHE A 118 30.74 -14.79 17.38
C PHE A 118 31.27 -13.61 18.17
N GLU A 119 32.51 -13.23 17.96
CA GLU A 119 33.17 -12.15 18.70
C GLU A 119 33.95 -11.21 17.79
N LYS A 120 33.70 -9.91 17.91
CA LYS A 120 34.52 -8.85 17.31
C LYS A 120 34.72 -7.72 18.32
N GLY A 121 35.92 -7.64 18.87
CA GLY A 121 36.24 -6.69 19.97
C GLY A 121 35.42 -6.99 21.22
N ASP A 122 34.64 -6.00 21.68
CA ASP A 122 33.75 -6.16 22.85
C ASP A 122 32.33 -6.59 22.46
N ALA A 123 32.08 -6.79 21.16
CA ALA A 123 30.78 -7.20 20.65
C ALA A 123 30.69 -8.71 20.45
N ARG A 124 29.54 -9.29 20.81
CA ARG A 124 29.24 -10.71 20.60
C ARG A 124 27.92 -10.88 19.85
N LEU A 125 27.90 -11.91 19.01
CA LEU A 125 26.75 -12.26 18.15
C LEU A 125 26.10 -13.54 18.63
N MET A 126 24.75 -13.57 18.66
CA MET A 126 23.96 -14.78 18.84
C MET A 126 22.80 -14.80 17.85
N ALA A 127 22.43 -15.96 17.35
CA ALA A 127 21.23 -16.18 16.56
C ALA A 127 20.10 -16.70 17.45
N VAL A 128 18.92 -16.12 17.32
CA VAL A 128 17.70 -16.52 18.04
C VAL A 128 16.67 -16.97 17.02
N PHE A 129 16.24 -18.22 17.11
CA PHE A 129 15.20 -18.79 16.26
C PHE A 129 13.86 -18.82 16.99
N PHE A 130 12.79 -18.63 16.26
CA PHE A 130 11.43 -18.60 16.78
C PHE A 130 10.58 -19.72 16.19
N ASP A 131 9.62 -20.21 16.97
CA ASP A 131 8.71 -21.31 16.63
C ASP A 131 7.62 -20.93 15.61
N ASP A 132 7.50 -19.65 15.25
CA ASP A 132 6.49 -19.13 14.32
C ASP A 132 7.09 -18.07 13.36
N THR A 133 6.31 -17.59 12.41
CA THR A 133 6.73 -16.64 11.38
C THR A 133 7.13 -15.27 11.94
N SER A 134 7.88 -14.49 11.16
CA SER A 134 8.33 -13.13 11.53
C SER A 134 7.19 -12.18 11.93
N SER A 135 5.99 -12.38 11.41
CA SER A 135 4.82 -11.55 11.67
C SER A 135 3.81 -12.19 12.64
N ALA A 136 4.15 -13.32 13.25
CA ALA A 136 3.33 -13.95 14.25
C ALA A 136 3.31 -13.14 15.56
N GLU A 137 2.18 -13.14 16.24
CA GLU A 137 2.02 -12.38 17.50
C GLU A 137 2.99 -12.88 18.57
N GLY A 138 3.19 -14.21 18.66
CA GLY A 138 4.14 -14.82 19.58
C GLY A 138 5.59 -14.39 19.32
N THR A 139 6.03 -14.37 18.07
CA THR A 139 7.39 -13.90 17.68
C THR A 139 7.60 -12.44 18.06
N MET A 140 6.63 -11.56 17.76
CA MET A 140 6.73 -10.13 18.11
C MET A 140 6.73 -9.90 19.62
N GLU A 141 5.94 -10.68 20.39
CA GLU A 141 5.97 -10.65 21.84
C GLU A 141 7.30 -11.14 22.41
N ALA A 142 7.86 -12.20 21.84
CA ALA A 142 9.19 -12.72 22.24
C ALA A 142 10.29 -11.65 22.02
N ILE A 143 10.30 -10.97 20.88
CA ILE A 143 11.25 -9.86 20.61
C ILE A 143 11.12 -8.74 21.64
N ALA A 144 9.87 -8.33 21.96
CA ALA A 144 9.63 -7.31 22.97
C ALA A 144 10.11 -7.75 24.37
N GLN A 145 9.97 -9.04 24.71
CA GLN A 145 10.49 -9.60 25.96
C GLN A 145 12.01 -9.68 25.97
N ILE A 146 12.63 -10.13 24.86
CA ILE A 146 14.09 -10.18 24.71
C ILE A 146 14.69 -8.79 24.94
N ARG A 147 14.17 -7.75 24.27
CA ARG A 147 14.61 -6.37 24.46
C ARG A 147 14.50 -5.89 25.90
N LYS A 148 13.44 -6.30 26.60
CA LYS A 148 13.23 -5.95 27.99
C LYS A 148 14.21 -6.66 28.95
N ILE A 149 14.53 -7.92 28.68
CA ILE A 149 15.50 -8.72 29.47
C ILE A 149 16.92 -8.20 29.24
N ALA A 150 17.27 -7.98 27.99
CA ALA A 150 18.63 -7.64 27.58
C ALA A 150 19.00 -6.16 27.80
N GLY A 151 18.02 -5.28 27.97
CA GLY A 151 18.22 -3.86 28.22
C GLY A 151 18.93 -3.14 27.07
N GLN A 152 19.78 -2.15 27.39
CA GLN A 152 20.45 -1.31 26.38
C GLN A 152 21.73 -1.91 25.77
N GLN A 153 22.17 -3.06 26.27
CA GLN A 153 23.42 -3.72 25.83
C GLN A 153 23.20 -4.79 24.76
N CYS A 154 21.96 -5.06 24.37
CA CYS A 154 21.63 -6.01 23.31
C CYS A 154 20.78 -5.34 22.22
N PHE A 155 21.17 -5.56 20.98
CA PHE A 155 20.56 -5.03 19.79
C PHE A 155 19.99 -6.20 18.98
N VAL A 156 18.66 -6.26 18.83
CA VAL A 156 17.98 -7.32 18.09
C VAL A 156 17.75 -6.87 16.66
N SER A 157 18.42 -7.52 15.71
CA SER A 157 18.35 -7.23 14.27
C SER A 157 17.55 -8.29 13.50
N GLY A 158 17.31 -8.03 12.22
CA GLY A 158 16.62 -8.94 11.30
C GLY A 158 15.14 -8.58 11.09
N LEU A 159 14.52 -9.29 10.14
CA LEU A 159 13.16 -9.00 9.66
C LEU A 159 12.12 -9.01 10.79
N SER A 160 12.21 -9.96 11.73
CA SER A 160 11.24 -10.05 12.84
C SER A 160 11.27 -8.82 13.75
N ALA A 161 12.45 -8.25 13.99
CA ALA A 161 12.60 -7.01 14.75
C ALA A 161 12.03 -5.80 13.99
N VAL A 162 12.27 -5.73 12.66
CA VAL A 162 11.72 -4.69 11.76
C VAL A 162 10.19 -4.75 11.75
N VAL A 163 9.61 -5.94 11.64
CA VAL A 163 8.15 -6.16 11.65
C VAL A 163 7.54 -5.75 13.00
N THR A 164 8.21 -6.08 14.12
CA THR A 164 7.77 -5.69 15.46
C THR A 164 7.74 -4.17 15.62
N ASP A 165 8.79 -3.47 15.22
CA ASP A 165 8.87 -2.01 15.27
C ASP A 165 7.85 -1.35 14.34
N THR A 166 7.63 -1.92 13.14
CA THR A 166 6.60 -1.47 12.20
C THR A 166 5.20 -1.55 12.81
N LYS A 167 4.88 -2.68 13.47
CA LYS A 167 3.59 -2.85 14.16
C LYS A 167 3.37 -1.75 15.19
N GLN A 168 4.33 -1.58 16.08
CA GLN A 168 4.22 -0.59 17.16
C GLN A 168 4.04 0.83 16.60
N LEU A 169 4.84 1.19 15.60
CA LEU A 169 4.80 2.52 14.97
C LEU A 169 3.47 2.78 14.29
N VAL A 170 2.92 1.79 13.57
CA VAL A 170 1.63 1.92 12.87
C VAL A 170 0.48 2.01 13.87
N GLU A 171 0.45 1.16 14.89
CA GLU A 171 -0.61 1.16 15.92
C GLU A 171 -0.65 2.48 16.70
N ASP A 172 0.51 3.03 17.05
CA ASP A 172 0.61 4.32 17.78
C ASP A 172 0.12 5.50 16.92
N GLN A 173 0.25 5.44 15.62
CA GLN A 173 -0.04 6.55 14.71
C GLN A 173 -1.41 6.48 14.02
N GLU A 174 -2.04 5.29 13.92
CA GLU A 174 -3.28 5.08 13.14
C GLU A 174 -4.42 6.02 13.57
N ALA A 175 -4.69 6.14 14.85
CA ALA A 175 -5.76 7.00 15.36
C ALA A 175 -5.52 8.49 15.03
N ILE A 176 -4.26 8.91 15.03
CA ILE A 176 -3.85 10.28 14.74
C ILE A 176 -3.99 10.56 13.24
N TYR A 177 -3.65 9.61 12.36
CA TYR A 177 -3.86 9.75 10.92
C TYR A 177 -5.31 10.07 10.57
N VAL A 178 -6.23 9.26 11.12
CA VAL A 178 -7.67 9.45 10.88
C VAL A 178 -8.15 10.79 11.43
N ALA A 179 -7.72 11.18 12.61
CA ALA A 179 -8.09 12.47 13.22
C ALA A 179 -7.63 13.67 12.38
N ILE A 180 -6.39 13.64 11.87
CA ILE A 180 -5.84 14.70 10.99
C ILE A 180 -6.62 14.75 9.68
N ALA A 181 -6.87 13.62 9.03
CA ALA A 181 -7.63 13.55 7.78
C ALA A 181 -9.04 14.13 7.95
N VAL A 182 -9.75 13.72 9.00
CA VAL A 182 -11.10 14.22 9.31
C VAL A 182 -11.08 15.72 9.61
N ALA A 183 -10.12 16.22 10.40
CA ALA A 183 -10.01 17.63 10.74
C ALA A 183 -9.74 18.50 9.49
N LEU A 184 -8.81 18.11 8.64
CA LEU A 184 -8.50 18.83 7.39
C LEU A 184 -9.67 18.80 6.41
N CYS A 185 -10.34 17.66 6.23
CA CYS A 185 -11.56 17.56 5.42
C CYS A 185 -12.67 18.46 5.98
N CYS A 186 -12.85 18.48 7.30
CA CYS A 186 -13.85 19.35 7.95
C CYS A 186 -13.58 20.83 7.64
N VAL A 187 -12.33 21.28 7.77
CA VAL A 187 -11.93 22.67 7.45
C VAL A 187 -12.21 23.00 5.98
N VAL A 188 -11.78 22.14 5.06
CA VAL A 188 -12.00 22.35 3.62
C VAL A 188 -13.49 22.41 3.30
N LEU A 189 -14.29 21.50 3.84
CA LEU A 189 -15.73 21.50 3.61
C LEU A 189 -16.44 22.72 4.25
N MET A 190 -16.00 23.20 5.41
CA MET A 190 -16.54 24.44 6.01
C MET A 190 -16.29 25.66 5.13
N LEU A 191 -15.15 25.71 4.44
CA LEU A 191 -14.81 26.81 3.54
C LEU A 191 -15.57 26.72 2.21
N THR A 192 -15.88 25.51 1.75
CA THR A 192 -16.38 25.28 0.38
C THR A 192 -17.89 25.07 0.31
N MET A 193 -18.52 24.56 1.39
CA MET A 193 -19.95 24.29 1.45
C MET A 193 -20.75 25.53 1.93
N ASP A 194 -22.06 25.45 1.84
CA ASP A 194 -23.00 26.53 2.16
C ASP A 194 -23.64 26.40 3.56
N SER A 195 -23.14 25.50 4.41
CA SER A 195 -23.58 25.33 5.81
C SER A 195 -22.45 24.79 6.68
N ILE A 196 -22.28 25.35 7.89
CA ILE A 196 -21.26 24.91 8.86
C ILE A 196 -21.55 23.50 9.39
N LEU A 197 -22.81 23.08 9.46
CA LEU A 197 -23.20 21.76 9.97
C LEU A 197 -22.98 20.65 8.93
N LEU A 198 -23.01 20.97 7.64
CA LEU A 198 -22.95 20.00 6.55
C LEU A 198 -21.68 19.14 6.54
N PRO A 199 -20.47 19.68 6.75
CA PRO A 199 -19.25 18.90 6.88
C PRO A 199 -19.33 17.80 7.94
N PHE A 200 -19.89 18.09 9.09
CA PHE A 200 -20.04 17.10 10.18
C PHE A 200 -21.00 15.97 9.79
N ILE A 201 -22.08 16.30 9.07
CA ILE A 201 -23.02 15.29 8.56
C ILE A 201 -22.33 14.38 7.54
N PHE A 202 -21.59 14.94 6.59
CA PHE A 202 -20.85 14.16 5.60
C PHE A 202 -19.82 13.25 6.26
N LEU A 203 -18.98 13.81 7.12
CA LEU A 203 -17.94 13.05 7.83
C LEU A 203 -18.51 11.97 8.74
N LEU A 204 -19.65 12.24 9.39
CA LEU A 204 -20.34 11.23 10.20
C LEU A 204 -20.84 10.06 9.36
N CYS A 205 -21.54 10.34 8.26
CA CYS A 205 -22.05 9.29 7.35
C CYS A 205 -20.90 8.49 6.73
N ILE A 206 -19.87 9.17 6.23
CA ILE A 206 -18.69 8.49 5.66
C ILE A 206 -17.99 7.67 6.75
N GLY A 207 -17.89 8.16 7.98
CA GLY A 207 -17.35 7.40 9.12
C GLY A 207 -18.11 6.11 9.39
N VAL A 208 -19.44 6.12 9.31
CA VAL A 208 -20.28 4.92 9.39
C VAL A 208 -19.94 3.93 8.26
N SER A 209 -19.80 4.43 7.03
CA SER A 209 -19.43 3.61 5.88
C SER A 209 -18.02 3.00 6.03
N ILE A 210 -17.05 3.75 6.56
CA ILE A 210 -15.70 3.25 6.85
C ILE A 210 -15.75 2.13 7.89
N LEU A 211 -16.51 2.31 8.97
CA LEU A 211 -16.67 1.27 9.99
C LEU A 211 -17.32 0.00 9.44
N TRP A 212 -18.32 0.12 8.55
CA TRP A 212 -18.88 -1.05 7.85
C TRP A 212 -17.83 -1.76 7.00
N ASN A 213 -16.99 -0.98 6.29
CA ASN A 213 -15.92 -1.54 5.47
C ASN A 213 -14.88 -2.27 6.33
N MET A 214 -14.39 -1.62 7.40
CA MET A 214 -13.42 -2.23 8.31
C MET A 214 -13.98 -3.48 9.00
N GLY A 215 -15.23 -3.42 9.47
CA GLY A 215 -15.88 -4.55 10.14
C GLY A 215 -16.11 -5.76 9.25
N THR A 216 -16.40 -5.55 7.97
CA THR A 216 -16.57 -6.65 7.02
C THR A 216 -15.26 -7.26 6.53
N ASN A 217 -14.08 -6.71 6.90
CA ASN A 217 -12.79 -7.36 6.66
C ASN A 217 -12.64 -8.68 7.42
N TYR A 218 -13.38 -8.87 8.52
CA TYR A 218 -13.46 -10.16 9.23
C TYR A 218 -13.70 -11.35 8.29
N PHE A 219 -14.50 -11.18 7.24
CA PHE A 219 -14.76 -12.23 6.25
C PHE A 219 -13.58 -12.51 5.31
N LEU A 220 -12.57 -11.64 5.28
CA LEU A 220 -11.32 -11.85 4.55
C LEU A 220 -10.29 -12.60 5.42
N GLY A 221 -10.52 -12.67 6.74
CA GLY A 221 -9.64 -13.29 7.73
C GLY A 221 -8.54 -12.33 8.20
N GLU A 222 -7.71 -11.87 7.31
CA GLU A 222 -6.57 -10.99 7.59
C GLU A 222 -6.42 -9.92 6.52
N ILE A 223 -5.77 -8.81 6.89
CA ILE A 223 -5.44 -7.70 5.99
C ILE A 223 -4.04 -7.16 6.30
N SER A 224 -3.41 -6.53 5.31
CA SER A 224 -2.14 -5.83 5.50
C SER A 224 -2.30 -4.56 6.35
N TYR A 225 -1.26 -4.21 7.09
CA TYR A 225 -1.19 -2.93 7.80
C TYR A 225 -1.29 -1.72 6.86
N ILE A 226 -0.74 -1.85 5.63
CA ILE A 226 -0.87 -0.81 4.60
C ILE A 226 -2.34 -0.64 4.21
N THR A 227 -3.04 -1.74 3.94
CA THR A 227 -4.46 -1.72 3.63
C THR A 227 -5.27 -1.09 4.77
N LYS A 228 -5.00 -1.48 6.02
CA LYS A 228 -5.67 -0.93 7.20
C LYS A 228 -5.47 0.58 7.33
N ALA A 229 -4.23 1.06 7.22
CA ALA A 229 -3.89 2.48 7.38
C ALA A 229 -4.45 3.35 6.25
N VAL A 230 -4.36 2.88 5.01
CA VAL A 230 -4.68 3.68 3.81
C VAL A 230 -6.17 3.61 3.46
N ALA A 231 -6.85 2.48 3.72
CA ALA A 231 -8.22 2.28 3.27
C ALA A 231 -9.22 3.28 3.87
N ALA A 232 -9.09 3.62 5.16
CA ALA A 232 -9.98 4.59 5.80
C ALA A 232 -9.82 6.00 5.20
N VAL A 233 -8.59 6.42 4.95
CA VAL A 233 -8.24 7.73 4.39
C VAL A 233 -8.66 7.84 2.92
N LEU A 234 -8.41 6.80 2.12
CA LEU A 234 -8.83 6.73 0.73
C LEU A 234 -10.34 6.70 0.59
N GLN A 235 -11.01 5.87 1.39
CA GLN A 235 -12.47 5.81 1.36
C GLN A 235 -13.08 7.16 1.72
N LEU A 236 -12.54 7.87 2.73
CA LEU A 236 -12.95 9.23 3.06
C LEU A 236 -12.83 10.16 1.85
N GLY A 237 -11.67 10.17 1.18
CA GLY A 237 -11.42 11.02 0.02
C GLY A 237 -12.34 10.73 -1.16
N VAL A 238 -12.49 9.46 -1.54
CA VAL A 238 -13.28 9.03 -2.70
C VAL A 238 -14.79 9.20 -2.48
N THR A 239 -15.31 8.89 -1.28
CA THR A 239 -16.76 8.93 -1.02
C THR A 239 -17.29 10.33 -0.73
N LEU A 240 -16.40 11.27 -0.41
CA LEU A 240 -16.76 12.67 -0.18
C LEU A 240 -17.46 13.28 -1.41
N ASP A 241 -17.00 12.95 -2.59
CA ASP A 241 -17.51 13.44 -3.87
C ASP A 241 -18.99 13.09 -4.08
N TYR A 242 -19.37 11.88 -3.75
CA TYR A 242 -20.75 11.41 -3.88
C TYR A 242 -21.69 12.19 -2.96
N SER A 243 -21.23 12.51 -1.75
CA SER A 243 -21.98 13.32 -0.79
C SER A 243 -22.20 14.76 -1.29
N ILE A 244 -21.16 15.36 -1.88
CA ILE A 244 -21.22 16.69 -2.48
C ILE A 244 -22.20 16.73 -3.66
N PHE A 245 -22.17 15.72 -4.54
CA PHE A 245 -23.09 15.62 -5.67
C PHE A 245 -24.55 15.50 -5.22
N LEU A 246 -24.83 14.68 -4.23
CA LEU A 246 -26.20 14.56 -3.69
C LEU A 246 -26.68 15.89 -3.11
N TRP A 247 -25.84 16.58 -2.34
CA TRP A 247 -26.20 17.88 -1.75
C TRP A 247 -26.53 18.94 -2.81
N HIS A 248 -25.67 19.08 -3.81
CA HIS A 248 -25.91 20.04 -4.89
C HIS A 248 -27.18 19.71 -5.65
N SER A 249 -27.43 18.44 -5.96
CA SER A 249 -28.66 18.01 -6.61
C SER A 249 -29.89 18.30 -5.74
N TYR A 250 -29.79 18.08 -4.41
CA TYR A 250 -30.91 18.41 -3.51
C TYR A 250 -31.20 19.91 -3.47
N LYS A 251 -30.18 20.75 -3.47
CA LYS A 251 -30.36 22.22 -3.56
C LYS A 251 -31.01 22.68 -4.88
N GLU A 252 -30.65 22.07 -6.00
CA GLU A 252 -31.29 22.33 -7.30
C GLU A 252 -32.76 21.91 -7.28
N GLU A 253 -33.08 20.72 -6.75
CA GLU A 253 -34.46 20.21 -6.70
C GLU A 253 -35.35 21.00 -5.73
N GLN A 254 -34.81 21.59 -4.68
CA GLN A 254 -35.53 22.49 -3.78
C GLN A 254 -36.07 23.74 -4.49
N GLN A 255 -35.50 24.14 -5.63
CA GLN A 255 -36.02 25.25 -6.44
C GLN A 255 -37.22 24.82 -7.27
N THR A 256 -37.39 23.52 -7.54
CA THR A 256 -38.43 22.96 -8.38
C THR A 256 -39.63 22.42 -7.60
N TYR A 257 -39.35 21.79 -6.44
CA TYR A 257 -40.37 21.16 -5.59
C TYR A 257 -40.55 21.92 -4.29
N SER A 258 -41.83 22.23 -3.96
CA SER A 258 -42.19 22.87 -2.68
C SER A 258 -42.06 21.89 -1.49
N ASP A 259 -42.30 20.60 -1.72
CA ASP A 259 -42.11 19.55 -0.73
C ASP A 259 -40.65 19.07 -0.73
N LYS A 260 -40.00 19.23 0.42
CA LYS A 260 -38.61 18.87 0.63
C LYS A 260 -38.37 17.35 0.57
N ASP A 261 -39.37 16.52 0.89
CA ASP A 261 -39.25 15.06 0.79
C ASP A 261 -39.28 14.62 -0.68
N GLU A 262 -40.13 15.25 -1.51
CA GLU A 262 -40.13 15.04 -2.95
C GLU A 262 -38.86 15.60 -3.62
N ALA A 263 -38.35 16.75 -3.18
CA ALA A 263 -37.06 17.30 -3.64
C ALA A 263 -35.92 16.35 -3.39
N MET A 264 -35.83 15.77 -2.18
CA MET A 264 -34.78 14.79 -1.83
C MET A 264 -34.93 13.49 -2.64
N ALA A 265 -36.16 12.98 -2.79
CA ALA A 265 -36.41 11.79 -3.60
C ALA A 265 -36.02 11.99 -5.09
N SER A 266 -36.30 13.18 -5.64
CA SER A 266 -35.89 13.57 -6.99
C SER A 266 -34.36 13.67 -7.10
N ALA A 267 -33.70 14.27 -6.11
CA ALA A 267 -32.23 14.39 -6.05
C ALA A 267 -31.56 13.03 -6.05
N ILE A 268 -32.02 12.08 -5.23
CA ILE A 268 -31.52 10.69 -5.22
C ILE A 268 -31.65 10.07 -6.61
N CYS A 269 -32.82 10.22 -7.28
CA CYS A 269 -33.03 9.62 -8.59
C CYS A 269 -32.16 10.22 -9.70
N LYS A 270 -31.85 11.51 -9.62
CA LYS A 270 -30.95 12.18 -10.58
C LYS A 270 -29.49 11.82 -10.36
N THR A 271 -29.08 11.78 -9.12
CA THR A 271 -27.67 11.54 -8.77
C THR A 271 -27.26 10.07 -8.86
N ILE A 272 -28.16 9.13 -8.59
CA ILE A 272 -27.81 7.70 -8.54
C ILE A 272 -27.17 7.19 -9.85
N SER A 273 -27.63 7.66 -11.01
CA SER A 273 -27.05 7.24 -12.29
C SER A 273 -25.63 7.78 -12.52
N SER A 274 -25.37 9.00 -12.04
CA SER A 274 -24.05 9.61 -12.12
C SER A 274 -23.09 9.00 -11.09
N ILE A 275 -23.56 8.79 -9.85
CA ILE A 275 -22.76 8.18 -8.78
C ILE A 275 -22.41 6.73 -9.15
N VAL A 276 -23.35 5.92 -9.64
CA VAL A 276 -23.07 4.54 -10.06
C VAL A 276 -22.12 4.50 -11.25
N GLY A 277 -22.25 5.41 -12.21
CA GLY A 277 -21.33 5.49 -13.34
C GLY A 277 -19.89 5.81 -12.91
N SER A 278 -19.74 6.76 -12.01
CA SER A 278 -18.47 7.17 -11.42
C SER A 278 -17.88 6.08 -10.51
N SER A 279 -18.66 5.58 -9.55
CA SER A 279 -18.16 4.52 -8.65
C SER A 279 -17.76 3.24 -9.38
N LEU A 280 -18.35 2.94 -10.54
CA LEU A 280 -17.98 1.77 -11.34
C LEU A 280 -16.57 1.90 -11.91
N THR A 281 -16.13 3.09 -12.33
CA THR A 281 -14.76 3.33 -12.78
C THR A 281 -13.76 3.20 -11.63
N THR A 282 -14.11 3.73 -10.47
CA THR A 282 -13.29 3.63 -9.27
C THR A 282 -13.17 2.19 -8.77
N VAL A 283 -14.27 1.45 -8.70
CA VAL A 283 -14.28 0.02 -8.35
C VAL A 283 -13.47 -0.79 -9.36
N ALA A 284 -13.59 -0.49 -10.66
CA ALA A 284 -12.82 -1.20 -11.69
C ALA A 284 -11.30 -0.94 -11.56
N GLY A 285 -10.90 0.27 -11.19
CA GLY A 285 -9.51 0.57 -10.88
C GLY A 285 -8.99 -0.27 -9.70
N PHE A 286 -9.74 -0.34 -8.59
CA PHE A 286 -9.36 -1.16 -7.46
C PHE A 286 -9.40 -2.67 -7.74
N VAL A 287 -10.38 -3.14 -8.51
CA VAL A 287 -10.43 -4.56 -8.93
C VAL A 287 -9.25 -4.90 -9.84
N ALA A 288 -8.75 -3.96 -10.65
CA ALA A 288 -7.57 -4.21 -11.48
C ALA A 288 -6.31 -4.52 -10.64
N ILE A 289 -6.18 -3.92 -9.44
CA ILE A 289 -5.09 -4.22 -8.50
C ILE A 289 -5.15 -5.67 -8.00
N CYS A 290 -6.34 -6.28 -7.95
CA CYS A 290 -6.47 -7.69 -7.54
C CYS A 290 -5.83 -8.70 -8.51
N PHE A 291 -5.42 -8.27 -9.70
CA PHE A 291 -4.73 -9.11 -10.67
C PHE A 291 -3.20 -9.12 -10.51
N MET A 292 -2.69 -8.48 -9.46
CA MET A 292 -1.28 -8.62 -9.07
C MET A 292 -0.99 -10.05 -8.64
N SER A 293 0.18 -10.57 -9.01
CA SER A 293 0.75 -11.80 -8.46
C SER A 293 1.17 -11.59 -6.99
N PHE A 294 1.68 -10.39 -6.66
CA PHE A 294 1.88 -9.97 -5.28
C PHE A 294 0.54 -9.76 -4.57
N THR A 295 0.21 -10.67 -3.66
CA THR A 295 -1.16 -10.82 -3.10
C THR A 295 -1.62 -9.64 -2.23
N LEU A 296 -0.73 -8.73 -1.84
CA LEU A 296 -1.07 -7.42 -1.25
C LEU A 296 -2.03 -6.62 -2.13
N GLY A 297 -1.86 -6.71 -3.47
CA GLY A 297 -2.76 -6.07 -4.41
C GLY A 297 -4.20 -6.58 -4.30
N ARG A 298 -4.38 -7.90 -4.10
CA ARG A 298 -5.69 -8.51 -3.89
C ARG A 298 -6.33 -8.03 -2.59
N ASP A 299 -5.56 -7.94 -1.51
CA ASP A 299 -6.02 -7.44 -0.23
C ASP A 299 -6.51 -5.99 -0.34
N LEU A 300 -5.65 -5.07 -0.77
CA LEU A 300 -5.99 -3.66 -0.94
C LEU A 300 -7.15 -3.46 -1.93
N GLY A 301 -7.10 -4.13 -3.08
CA GLY A 301 -8.09 -4.01 -4.14
C GLY A 301 -9.49 -4.42 -3.69
N LEU A 302 -9.63 -5.52 -2.95
CA LEU A 302 -10.91 -5.99 -2.41
C LEU A 302 -11.46 -5.05 -1.33
N VAL A 303 -10.62 -4.65 -0.37
CA VAL A 303 -11.04 -3.76 0.73
C VAL A 303 -11.46 -2.41 0.18
N MET A 304 -10.74 -1.86 -0.78
CA MET A 304 -11.07 -0.57 -1.40
C MET A 304 -12.31 -0.64 -2.28
N SER A 305 -12.45 -1.66 -3.12
CA SER A 305 -13.64 -1.88 -3.96
C SER A 305 -14.91 -1.97 -3.11
N LYS A 306 -14.85 -2.76 -2.05
CA LYS A 306 -15.93 -2.90 -1.07
C LYS A 306 -16.22 -1.58 -0.36
N GLY A 307 -15.18 -0.83 0.02
CA GLY A 307 -15.29 0.49 0.64
C GLY A 307 -16.05 1.50 -0.23
N VAL A 308 -15.73 1.54 -1.53
CA VAL A 308 -16.45 2.40 -2.50
C VAL A 308 -17.91 2.00 -2.62
N ILE A 309 -18.21 0.70 -2.73
CA ILE A 309 -19.60 0.21 -2.82
C ILE A 309 -20.39 0.59 -1.56
N LEU A 310 -19.82 0.40 -0.38
CA LEU A 310 -20.44 0.79 0.89
C LEU A 310 -20.63 2.30 0.99
N GLY A 311 -19.68 3.10 0.50
CA GLY A 311 -19.79 4.56 0.43
C GLY A 311 -20.93 5.03 -0.49
N VAL A 312 -21.12 4.37 -1.63
CA VAL A 312 -22.26 4.64 -2.51
C VAL A 312 -23.59 4.29 -1.83
N LEU A 313 -23.65 3.13 -1.15
CA LEU A 313 -24.83 2.74 -0.39
C LEU A 313 -25.15 3.73 0.73
N ASP A 314 -24.15 4.20 1.45
CA ASP A 314 -24.26 5.22 2.48
C ASP A 314 -24.84 6.52 1.90
N THR A 315 -24.25 7.01 0.80
CA THR A 315 -24.68 8.25 0.13
C THR A 315 -26.12 8.18 -0.39
N VAL A 316 -26.58 7.02 -0.83
CA VAL A 316 -27.94 6.84 -1.36
C VAL A 316 -28.96 6.55 -0.28
N ILE A 317 -28.57 5.90 0.82
CA ILE A 317 -29.47 5.39 1.86
C ILE A 317 -29.41 6.23 3.12
N LEU A 318 -28.23 6.36 3.77
CA LEU A 318 -28.09 7.00 5.07
C LEU A 318 -28.04 8.53 4.95
N LEU A 319 -27.19 9.06 4.10
CA LEU A 319 -26.96 10.50 3.99
C LEU A 319 -28.25 11.31 3.72
N PRO A 320 -29.15 10.91 2.77
CA PRO A 320 -30.40 11.62 2.55
C PRO A 320 -31.30 11.66 3.79
N CYS A 321 -31.31 10.57 4.56
CA CYS A 321 -32.09 10.46 5.79
C CYS A 321 -31.59 11.43 6.84
N VAL A 322 -30.27 11.49 7.06
CA VAL A 322 -29.62 12.39 8.04
C VAL A 322 -29.82 13.85 7.64
N ILE A 323 -29.62 14.20 6.36
CA ILE A 323 -29.87 15.56 5.84
C ILE A 323 -31.33 15.96 6.11
N ARG A 324 -32.32 15.10 5.82
CA ARG A 324 -33.72 15.41 6.04
C ARG A 324 -34.11 15.53 7.50
N LEU A 325 -33.48 14.76 8.40
CA LEU A 325 -33.71 14.88 9.84
C LEU A 325 -33.15 16.20 10.41
N LEU A 326 -32.01 16.65 9.88
CA LEU A 326 -31.31 17.85 10.35
C LEU A 326 -31.57 19.10 9.48
N ASP A 327 -32.51 19.04 8.54
CA ASP A 327 -32.77 20.08 7.54
C ASP A 327 -33.00 21.47 8.17
N ARG A 328 -33.74 21.54 9.28
CA ARG A 328 -33.97 22.80 10.03
C ARG A 328 -32.68 23.37 10.64
N ALA A 329 -31.78 22.51 11.08
CA ALA A 329 -30.49 22.92 11.64
C ALA A 329 -29.54 23.39 10.53
N LEU A 330 -29.56 22.71 9.37
CA LEU A 330 -28.80 23.09 8.18
C LEU A 330 -29.19 24.48 7.67
N GLU A 331 -30.48 24.80 7.63
CA GLU A 331 -30.96 26.14 7.24
C GLU A 331 -30.48 27.24 8.20
N LYS A 332 -30.47 26.96 9.52
CA LYS A 332 -30.02 27.94 10.53
C LYS A 332 -28.50 28.20 10.49
N THR A 333 -27.72 27.22 10.02
CA THR A 333 -26.26 27.31 9.93
C THR A 333 -25.77 27.65 8.52
N SER A 334 -26.67 28.05 7.62
CA SER A 334 -26.35 28.39 6.23
C SER A 334 -25.53 29.68 6.12
N HIS A 335 -24.51 29.65 5.28
CA HIS A 335 -23.65 30.78 4.96
C HIS A 335 -23.26 30.78 3.46
N LYS A 336 -22.66 31.86 3.00
CA LYS A 336 -22.13 31.92 1.63
C LYS A 336 -20.81 31.16 1.54
N PRO A 337 -20.62 30.25 0.57
CA PRO A 337 -19.34 29.62 0.33
C PRO A 337 -18.23 30.63 0.09
N LEU A 338 -17.03 30.38 0.65
CA LEU A 338 -15.86 31.26 0.49
C LEU A 338 -15.11 31.03 -0.84
N LEU A 339 -15.56 30.06 -1.64
CA LEU A 339 -14.94 29.79 -2.94
C LEU A 339 -15.13 30.95 -3.91
N PRO A 340 -14.03 31.44 -4.54
CA PRO A 340 -14.11 32.47 -5.56
C PRO A 340 -14.86 31.96 -6.79
N SER A 341 -15.53 32.87 -7.51
CA SER A 341 -16.23 32.55 -8.76
C SER A 341 -15.27 31.94 -9.79
N VAL A 342 -15.52 30.70 -10.18
CA VAL A 342 -14.76 29.95 -11.22
C VAL A 342 -15.07 30.40 -12.65
N ALA A 343 -15.93 31.39 -12.85
CA ALA A 343 -16.31 31.90 -14.18
C ALA A 343 -15.12 32.45 -14.99
N GLY A 344 -14.05 32.87 -14.32
CA GLY A 344 -12.80 33.30 -14.95
C GLY A 344 -12.05 32.18 -15.65
N ILE A 345 -12.07 30.97 -15.10
CA ILE A 345 -11.41 29.79 -15.66
C ILE A 345 -11.99 29.43 -17.03
N SER A 346 -13.30 29.41 -17.15
CA SER A 346 -14.01 29.11 -18.41
C SER A 346 -13.60 30.07 -19.54
N LYS A 347 -13.55 31.38 -19.27
CA LYS A 347 -13.12 32.40 -20.24
C LYS A 347 -11.65 32.24 -20.62
N PHE A 348 -10.78 31.99 -19.65
CA PHE A 348 -9.36 31.82 -19.88
C PHE A 348 -9.08 30.61 -20.79
N VAL A 349 -9.66 29.46 -20.46
CA VAL A 349 -9.45 28.20 -21.19
C VAL A 349 -9.98 28.29 -22.61
N THR A 350 -11.19 28.80 -22.81
CA THR A 350 -11.76 28.94 -24.16
C THR A 350 -11.03 29.96 -25.04
N LYS A 351 -10.40 30.97 -24.44
CA LYS A 351 -9.58 31.95 -25.17
C LYS A 351 -8.23 31.36 -25.59
N HIS A 352 -7.56 30.61 -24.68
CA HIS A 352 -6.18 30.15 -24.86
C HIS A 352 -6.04 28.66 -25.17
N TYR A 353 -7.10 27.97 -25.60
CA TYR A 353 -7.15 26.50 -25.77
C TYR A 353 -6.04 25.94 -26.67
N LYS A 354 -5.62 26.67 -27.73
CA LYS A 354 -4.53 26.22 -28.62
C LYS A 354 -3.18 26.20 -27.91
N VAL A 355 -2.91 27.22 -27.11
CA VAL A 355 -1.68 27.31 -26.31
C VAL A 355 -1.67 26.20 -25.24
N LEU A 356 -2.78 26.02 -24.54
CA LEU A 356 -2.94 24.96 -23.54
C LEU A 356 -2.76 23.57 -24.14
N PHE A 357 -3.25 23.33 -25.35
CA PHE A 357 -3.05 22.05 -26.04
C PHE A 357 -1.60 21.81 -26.40
N VAL A 358 -0.85 22.85 -26.87
CA VAL A 358 0.60 22.73 -27.15
C VAL A 358 1.38 22.51 -25.83
N VAL A 359 1.01 23.24 -24.78
CA VAL A 359 1.64 23.07 -23.44
C VAL A 359 1.43 21.64 -22.94
N LEU A 360 0.25 21.05 -23.12
CA LEU A 360 0.01 19.63 -22.77
C LEU A 360 1.01 18.71 -23.46
N ILE A 361 1.17 18.83 -24.79
CA ILE A 361 2.09 17.97 -25.56
C ILE A 361 3.54 18.15 -25.10
N VAL A 362 3.97 19.39 -24.88
CA VAL A 362 5.33 19.69 -24.41
C VAL A 362 5.59 19.14 -23.01
N LEU A 363 4.61 19.22 -22.10
CA LEU A 363 4.74 18.71 -20.74
C LEU A 363 4.68 17.18 -20.66
N CYS A 364 4.02 16.52 -21.62
CA CYS A 364 3.99 15.05 -21.67
C CYS A 364 5.39 14.44 -21.78
N ILE A 365 6.29 15.05 -22.56
CA ILE A 365 7.65 14.48 -22.81
C ILE A 365 8.43 14.34 -21.50
N PRO A 366 8.72 15.40 -20.71
CA PRO A 366 9.42 15.25 -19.46
C PRO A 366 8.63 14.47 -18.40
N ALA A 367 7.29 14.54 -18.41
CA ALA A 367 6.46 13.81 -17.48
C ALA A 367 6.60 12.29 -17.67
N PHE A 368 6.44 11.78 -18.88
CA PHE A 368 6.61 10.34 -19.15
C PHE A 368 8.06 9.90 -19.03
N TYR A 369 9.03 10.74 -19.38
CA TYR A 369 10.43 10.42 -19.15
C TYR A 369 10.75 10.23 -17.66
N GLY A 370 10.36 11.17 -16.80
CA GLY A 370 10.57 11.06 -15.36
C GLY A 370 9.77 9.91 -14.74
N TYR A 371 8.54 9.67 -15.20
CA TYR A 371 7.71 8.55 -14.75
C TYR A 371 8.36 7.18 -14.98
N ASN A 372 8.95 6.96 -16.16
CA ASN A 372 9.59 5.69 -16.51
C ASN A 372 10.96 5.48 -15.85
N ASN A 373 11.56 6.54 -15.28
CA ASN A 373 12.88 6.49 -14.67
C ASN A 373 12.86 6.81 -13.16
N VAL A 374 11.69 6.76 -12.52
CA VAL A 374 11.60 6.96 -11.06
C VAL A 374 12.28 5.80 -10.31
N GLY A 375 13.16 6.15 -9.37
CA GLY A 375 13.82 5.17 -8.51
C GLY A 375 12.85 4.51 -7.56
N LYS A 376 12.97 3.20 -7.41
CA LYS A 376 12.20 2.40 -6.45
C LYS A 376 13.15 1.78 -5.44
N TYR A 377 12.71 1.59 -4.21
CA TYR A 377 13.42 0.78 -3.22
C TYR A 377 12.51 -0.32 -2.67
N TYR A 378 13.12 -1.42 -2.23
CA TYR A 378 12.44 -2.65 -1.83
C TYR A 378 12.80 -3.08 -0.40
N ASP A 379 13.81 -2.45 0.20
CA ASP A 379 14.24 -2.69 1.57
C ASP A 379 13.18 -2.18 2.56
N MET A 380 12.63 -3.09 3.37
CA MET A 380 11.61 -2.75 4.36
C MET A 380 12.17 -1.94 5.52
N SER A 381 13.42 -2.13 5.89
CA SER A 381 14.08 -1.37 6.96
C SER A 381 14.30 0.10 6.57
N ALA A 382 14.49 0.37 5.28
CA ALA A 382 14.59 1.73 4.74
C ALA A 382 13.28 2.53 4.84
N CYS A 383 12.14 1.86 5.04
CA CYS A 383 10.83 2.50 5.26
C CYS A 383 10.66 3.08 6.66
N LEU A 384 11.57 2.79 7.58
CA LEU A 384 11.44 3.08 9.00
C LEU A 384 12.39 4.21 9.43
N PRO A 385 12.01 4.97 10.48
CA PRO A 385 12.89 5.97 11.11
C PRO A 385 14.19 5.36 11.61
N GLN A 386 15.30 6.08 11.42
CA GLN A 386 16.64 5.65 11.83
C GLN A 386 16.82 5.51 13.36
N GLU A 387 15.91 6.08 14.13
CA GLU A 387 15.92 6.05 15.59
C GLU A 387 15.40 4.72 16.16
N LEU A 388 14.73 3.89 15.36
CA LEU A 388 14.17 2.62 15.81
C LEU A 388 15.26 1.60 16.17
N GLU A 389 14.93 0.74 17.12
CA GLU A 389 15.90 -0.24 17.65
C GLU A 389 16.33 -1.25 16.61
N SER A 390 15.43 -1.75 15.78
CA SER A 390 15.76 -2.68 14.68
C SER A 390 16.68 -2.05 13.64
N VAL A 391 16.47 -0.79 13.27
CA VAL A 391 17.32 -0.09 12.29
C VAL A 391 18.70 0.15 12.85
N LYS A 392 18.82 0.56 14.12
CA LYS A 392 20.11 0.68 14.83
C LYS A 392 20.82 -0.66 14.93
N ALA A 393 20.08 -1.73 15.22
CA ALA A 393 20.64 -3.07 15.32
C ALA A 393 21.19 -3.57 13.98
N ASN A 394 20.44 -3.36 12.87
CA ASN A 394 20.91 -3.71 11.54
C ASN A 394 22.15 -2.91 11.13
N THR A 395 22.18 -1.60 11.41
CA THR A 395 23.38 -0.76 11.17
C THR A 395 24.57 -1.27 11.96
N LYS A 396 24.37 -1.60 13.24
CA LYS A 396 25.42 -2.11 14.11
C LYS A 396 25.95 -3.47 13.65
N LEU A 397 25.08 -4.36 13.19
CA LEU A 397 25.47 -5.64 12.61
C LEU A 397 26.40 -5.44 11.41
N SER A 398 26.03 -4.54 10.51
CA SER A 398 26.83 -4.24 9.34
C SER A 398 28.18 -3.58 9.69
N GLU A 399 28.20 -2.62 10.62
CA GLU A 399 29.43 -1.90 10.99
C GLU A 399 30.40 -2.75 11.82
N THR A 400 29.89 -3.67 12.68
CA THR A 400 30.73 -4.44 13.59
C THR A 400 31.16 -5.76 13.00
N PHE A 401 30.24 -6.50 12.36
CA PHE A 401 30.48 -7.84 11.85
C PHE A 401 30.71 -7.91 10.35
N ASP A 402 30.60 -6.78 9.61
CA ASP A 402 30.64 -6.71 8.15
C ASP A 402 29.56 -7.61 7.49
N VAL A 403 28.43 -7.83 8.18
CA VAL A 403 27.31 -8.63 7.74
C VAL A 403 26.12 -7.71 7.54
N SER A 404 25.64 -7.63 6.29
CA SER A 404 24.47 -6.83 5.95
C SER A 404 23.25 -7.68 5.66
N THR A 405 23.46 -8.90 5.14
CA THR A 405 22.40 -9.88 4.87
C THR A 405 22.82 -11.29 5.22
N ASN A 406 21.82 -12.11 5.52
CA ASN A 406 22.00 -13.55 5.73
C ASN A 406 21.06 -14.31 4.80
N HIS A 407 21.58 -15.36 4.17
CA HIS A 407 20.81 -16.30 3.37
C HIS A 407 20.82 -17.64 4.05
N LEU A 408 19.72 -18.35 3.99
CA LEU A 408 19.61 -19.75 4.40
C LEU A 408 19.52 -20.60 3.13
N VAL A 409 20.20 -21.74 3.13
CA VAL A 409 20.18 -22.71 2.04
C VAL A 409 19.62 -24.02 2.55
N LEU A 410 18.56 -24.50 1.94
CA LEU A 410 18.02 -25.83 2.15
C LEU A 410 18.54 -26.75 1.06
N VAL A 411 19.19 -27.82 1.44
CA VAL A 411 19.76 -28.85 0.57
C VAL A 411 19.15 -30.19 0.97
N ASP A 412 18.90 -31.04 0.00
CA ASP A 412 18.41 -32.41 0.25
C ASP A 412 19.40 -33.20 1.15
N ALA A 413 18.89 -33.87 2.18
CA ALA A 413 19.71 -34.62 3.13
C ALA A 413 20.47 -35.80 2.49
N ASP A 414 20.01 -36.27 1.32
CA ASP A 414 20.63 -37.37 0.56
C ASP A 414 21.86 -36.91 -0.26
N VAL A 415 22.10 -35.57 -0.37
CA VAL A 415 23.29 -35.04 -1.07
C VAL A 415 24.56 -35.53 -0.33
N PRO A 416 25.50 -36.16 -1.02
CA PRO A 416 26.69 -36.69 -0.39
C PRO A 416 27.54 -35.61 0.29
N GLN A 417 28.04 -35.84 1.52
CA GLN A 417 28.88 -34.93 2.28
C GLN A 417 30.01 -34.30 1.44
N LYS A 418 30.65 -35.08 0.57
CA LYS A 418 31.69 -34.60 -0.34
C LYS A 418 31.20 -33.49 -1.28
N ASP A 419 29.96 -33.64 -1.77
CA ASP A 419 29.38 -32.69 -2.71
C ASP A 419 28.90 -31.45 -1.97
N VAL A 420 28.42 -31.59 -0.73
CA VAL A 420 28.09 -30.49 0.17
C VAL A 420 29.33 -29.65 0.49
N VAL A 421 30.45 -30.26 0.86
CA VAL A 421 31.73 -29.56 1.12
C VAL A 421 32.19 -28.83 -0.15
N ALA A 422 32.15 -29.49 -1.31
CA ALA A 422 32.53 -28.85 -2.57
C ALA A 422 31.64 -27.66 -2.93
N MET A 423 30.32 -27.77 -2.67
CA MET A 423 29.36 -26.70 -2.86
C MET A 423 29.61 -25.51 -1.91
N THR A 424 29.86 -25.77 -0.62
CA THR A 424 30.18 -24.71 0.37
C THR A 424 31.47 -24.00 0.03
N ASP A 425 32.52 -24.73 -0.43
CA ASP A 425 33.77 -24.13 -0.89
C ASP A 425 33.55 -23.21 -2.10
N GLU A 426 32.77 -23.68 -3.09
CA GLU A 426 32.48 -22.91 -4.28
C GLU A 426 31.61 -21.68 -3.94
N MET A 427 30.62 -21.78 -3.04
CA MET A 427 29.81 -20.68 -2.55
C MET A 427 30.62 -19.64 -1.76
N ALA A 428 31.63 -20.08 -1.00
CA ALA A 428 32.50 -19.18 -0.25
C ALA A 428 33.43 -18.32 -1.14
N GLU A 429 33.65 -18.73 -2.40
CA GLU A 429 34.43 -17.97 -3.40
C GLU A 429 33.60 -16.90 -4.09
N VAL A 430 32.26 -16.89 -3.92
CA VAL A 430 31.37 -15.91 -4.55
C VAL A 430 31.61 -14.52 -3.94
N ASP A 431 31.68 -13.51 -4.80
CA ASP A 431 31.98 -12.14 -4.42
C ASP A 431 30.99 -11.60 -3.37
N GLY A 432 31.51 -11.04 -2.28
CA GLY A 432 30.72 -10.49 -1.17
C GLY A 432 30.21 -11.53 -0.16
N VAL A 433 30.44 -12.82 -0.37
CA VAL A 433 30.20 -13.85 0.66
C VAL A 433 31.31 -13.74 1.71
N LYS A 434 30.91 -13.57 2.97
CA LYS A 434 31.87 -13.53 4.10
C LYS A 434 32.09 -14.90 4.69
N GLN A 435 31.02 -15.70 4.75
CA GLN A 435 31.03 -16.99 5.39
C GLN A 435 29.93 -17.90 4.91
N VAL A 436 30.23 -19.18 4.80
CA VAL A 436 29.25 -20.25 4.57
C VAL A 436 29.37 -21.23 5.73
N LEU A 437 28.31 -21.38 6.50
CA LEU A 437 28.25 -22.28 7.65
C LEU A 437 27.34 -23.47 7.33
N SER A 438 27.90 -24.66 7.33
CA SER A 438 27.16 -25.93 7.28
C SER A 438 27.77 -26.90 8.30
N ILE A 439 27.03 -27.93 8.69
CA ILE A 439 27.58 -28.99 9.56
C ILE A 439 28.84 -29.58 8.92
N ASP A 440 28.75 -29.87 7.64
CA ASP A 440 29.86 -30.52 6.91
C ASP A 440 31.08 -29.62 6.76
N SER A 441 30.89 -28.30 6.63
CA SER A 441 31.99 -27.35 6.59
C SER A 441 32.67 -27.19 7.96
N LEU A 442 31.91 -27.27 9.05
CA LEU A 442 32.41 -27.20 10.42
C LEU A 442 33.20 -28.46 10.82
N LEU A 443 32.77 -29.63 10.36
CA LEU A 443 33.41 -30.91 10.64
C LEU A 443 34.65 -31.17 9.73
N GLY A 444 34.61 -30.59 8.51
CA GLY A 444 35.56 -30.95 7.45
C GLY A 444 35.39 -32.39 6.96
N ALA A 445 35.91 -32.69 5.79
CA ALA A 445 35.71 -33.96 5.08
C ALA A 445 36.21 -35.26 5.82
N GLY A 446 36.74 -35.13 7.01
CA GLY A 446 37.36 -36.26 7.76
C GLY A 446 36.75 -36.58 9.12
N ILE A 447 35.78 -35.80 9.60
CA ILE A 447 35.17 -36.01 10.91
C ILE A 447 33.75 -36.57 10.71
N PRO A 448 33.42 -37.78 11.25
CA PRO A 448 32.07 -38.33 11.12
C PRO A 448 31.02 -37.46 11.87
N GLU A 449 29.86 -37.27 11.31
CA GLU A 449 28.71 -36.57 11.94
C GLU A 449 28.38 -37.12 13.35
N SER A 450 28.64 -38.41 13.60
CA SER A 450 28.39 -39.07 14.90
C SER A 450 29.13 -38.48 16.09
N ILE A 451 30.01 -37.52 15.87
CA ILE A 451 30.74 -36.78 16.95
C ILE A 451 29.99 -35.51 17.35
N VAL A 452 29.08 -35.02 16.47
CA VAL A 452 28.25 -33.85 16.78
C VAL A 452 27.16 -34.25 17.77
N PRO A 453 26.90 -33.47 18.82
CA PRO A 453 25.75 -33.74 19.69
C PRO A 453 24.47 -33.76 18.91
N ASP A 454 23.60 -34.77 19.17
CA ASP A 454 22.29 -34.89 18.49
C ASP A 454 21.43 -33.61 18.59
N GLU A 455 21.61 -32.85 19.67
CA GLU A 455 20.93 -31.57 19.88
C GLU A 455 21.31 -30.51 18.83
N ILE A 456 22.57 -30.47 18.37
CA ILE A 456 23.01 -29.51 17.32
C ILE A 456 22.70 -30.07 15.95
N LEU A 457 22.82 -31.39 15.78
CA LEU A 457 22.54 -32.03 14.51
C LEU A 457 21.07 -31.85 14.10
N SER A 458 20.13 -32.05 15.04
CA SER A 458 18.69 -31.89 14.80
C SER A 458 18.27 -30.47 14.48
N GLU A 459 19.07 -29.47 14.87
CA GLU A 459 18.83 -28.06 14.56
C GLU A 459 19.15 -27.66 13.10
N LEU A 460 20.10 -28.41 12.49
CA LEU A 460 20.62 -28.07 11.17
C LEU A 460 20.39 -29.18 10.13
N LYS A 461 19.84 -30.33 10.52
CA LYS A 461 19.54 -31.44 9.62
C LYS A 461 18.27 -32.16 10.05
N SER A 462 17.30 -32.28 9.13
CA SER A 462 16.12 -33.11 9.26
C SER A 462 16.27 -34.43 8.50
N ASP A 463 15.23 -35.25 8.45
CA ASP A 463 15.22 -36.47 7.64
C ASP A 463 15.29 -36.19 6.13
N GLU A 464 14.80 -35.05 5.66
CA GLU A 464 14.69 -34.71 4.24
C GLU A 464 15.65 -33.57 3.82
N TYR A 465 16.03 -32.67 4.72
CA TYR A 465 16.82 -31.47 4.39
C TYR A 465 17.97 -31.20 5.36
N GLN A 466 19.00 -30.51 4.88
CA GLN A 466 20.03 -29.89 5.69
C GLN A 466 20.10 -28.38 5.46
N LEU A 467 20.31 -27.63 6.53
CA LEU A 467 20.32 -26.18 6.57
C LEU A 467 21.73 -25.63 6.56
N MET A 468 22.00 -24.63 5.72
CA MET A 468 23.24 -23.86 5.71
C MET A 468 22.93 -22.39 5.88
N LEU A 469 23.88 -21.64 6.45
CA LEU A 469 23.81 -20.18 6.59
C LEU A 469 24.92 -19.53 5.77
N ILE A 470 24.57 -18.57 4.95
CA ILE A 470 25.49 -17.74 4.19
C ILE A 470 25.37 -16.30 4.68
N SER A 471 26.49 -15.71 5.13
CA SER A 471 26.56 -14.31 5.51
C SER A 471 27.18 -13.49 4.38
N SER A 472 26.53 -12.36 4.02
CA SER A 472 26.94 -11.48 2.95
C SER A 472 27.20 -10.05 3.44
N GLU A 473 28.19 -9.37 2.86
CA GLU A 473 28.45 -7.95 3.10
C GLU A 473 27.50 -7.02 2.33
N TYR A 474 26.81 -7.55 1.32
CA TYR A 474 25.96 -6.73 0.47
C TYR A 474 24.63 -6.39 1.12
N ILE A 475 24.19 -5.15 0.90
CA ILE A 475 22.93 -4.63 1.43
C ILE A 475 21.76 -5.23 0.65
N ILE A 476 20.67 -5.52 1.36
CA ILE A 476 19.39 -6.00 0.79
C ILE A 476 18.96 -5.11 -0.37
N SER A 477 18.41 -5.72 -1.43
CA SER A 477 17.93 -5.07 -2.65
C SER A 477 18.98 -4.34 -3.50
N SER A 478 20.27 -4.49 -3.20
CA SER A 478 21.33 -3.95 -4.09
C SER A 478 21.51 -4.82 -5.33
N ASP A 479 21.99 -4.21 -6.43
CA ASP A 479 22.35 -4.99 -7.64
C ASP A 479 23.46 -6.01 -7.37
N ALA A 480 24.29 -5.76 -6.37
CA ALA A 480 25.37 -6.67 -5.96
C ALA A 480 24.81 -7.93 -5.30
N VAL A 481 23.91 -7.79 -4.29
CA VAL A 481 23.29 -8.95 -3.64
C VAL A 481 22.42 -9.74 -4.62
N ASN A 482 21.74 -9.08 -5.54
CA ASN A 482 20.90 -9.75 -6.53
C ASN A 482 21.73 -10.64 -7.46
N ARG A 483 22.93 -10.17 -7.91
CA ARG A 483 23.87 -10.99 -8.70
C ARG A 483 24.46 -12.13 -7.87
N GLN A 484 24.84 -11.85 -6.63
CA GLN A 484 25.33 -12.88 -5.70
C GLN A 484 24.29 -14.00 -5.51
N ILE A 485 23.02 -13.66 -5.34
CA ILE A 485 21.92 -14.64 -5.24
C ILE A 485 21.79 -15.47 -6.52
N ASP A 486 21.99 -14.89 -7.72
CA ASP A 486 21.98 -15.65 -8.97
C ASP A 486 23.14 -16.64 -9.01
N GLU A 487 24.37 -16.21 -8.68
CA GLU A 487 25.56 -17.05 -8.67
C GLU A 487 25.44 -18.18 -7.61
N LEU A 488 24.97 -17.86 -6.39
CA LEU A 488 24.71 -18.86 -5.35
C LEU A 488 23.65 -19.88 -5.79
N ASN A 489 22.58 -19.44 -6.45
CA ASN A 489 21.56 -20.34 -6.97
C ASN A 489 22.08 -21.24 -8.09
N GLU A 490 22.94 -20.73 -9.00
CA GLU A 490 23.58 -21.54 -10.03
C GLU A 490 24.45 -22.62 -9.42
N ILE A 491 25.23 -22.28 -8.39
CA ILE A 491 26.06 -23.25 -7.66
C ILE A 491 25.16 -24.29 -6.96
N LEU A 492 24.14 -23.84 -6.24
CA LEU A 492 23.19 -24.72 -5.53
C LEU A 492 22.56 -25.73 -6.49
N LYS A 493 21.96 -25.25 -7.60
CA LYS A 493 21.30 -26.12 -8.59
C LYS A 493 22.24 -27.07 -9.35
N LYS A 494 23.55 -26.83 -9.34
CA LYS A 494 24.56 -27.74 -9.88
C LYS A 494 24.74 -29.00 -9.03
N TYR A 495 24.61 -28.87 -7.70
CA TYR A 495 24.79 -29.95 -6.74
C TYR A 495 23.47 -30.57 -6.28
N ASP A 496 22.41 -29.75 -6.19
CA ASP A 496 21.07 -30.12 -5.80
C ASP A 496 20.03 -29.34 -6.61
N GLU A 497 19.36 -30.00 -7.55
CA GLU A 497 18.31 -29.40 -8.38
C GLU A 497 17.10 -28.96 -7.53
N GLY A 498 16.82 -29.67 -6.41
CA GLY A 498 15.75 -29.38 -5.46
C GLY A 498 16.09 -28.34 -4.40
N GLY A 499 17.37 -28.02 -4.23
CA GLY A 499 17.87 -27.11 -3.20
C GLY A 499 17.24 -25.70 -3.33
N MET A 500 17.05 -25.01 -2.22
CA MET A 500 16.39 -23.70 -2.15
C MET A 500 17.23 -22.69 -1.39
N LEU A 501 17.37 -21.49 -1.97
CA LEU A 501 18.00 -20.34 -1.32
C LEU A 501 16.91 -19.44 -0.76
N ILE A 502 16.87 -19.27 0.57
CA ILE A 502 15.81 -18.58 1.29
C ILE A 502 16.37 -17.47 2.19
N GLY A 503 15.50 -16.62 2.70
CA GLY A 503 15.86 -15.49 3.56
C GLY A 503 15.38 -14.17 2.99
N GLU A 504 15.66 -13.06 3.69
CA GLU A 504 15.11 -11.76 3.37
C GLU A 504 15.56 -11.23 2.00
N ALA A 505 16.85 -11.39 1.64
CA ALA A 505 17.34 -10.88 0.36
C ALA A 505 16.86 -11.72 -0.85
N PRO A 506 16.87 -13.07 -0.84
CA PRO A 506 16.22 -13.86 -1.89
C PRO A 506 14.72 -13.55 -2.06
N CYS A 507 13.96 -13.44 -0.96
CA CYS A 507 12.55 -13.03 -1.01
C CYS A 507 12.38 -11.62 -1.59
N THR A 508 13.26 -10.69 -1.25
CA THR A 508 13.24 -9.32 -1.80
C THR A 508 13.55 -9.32 -3.30
N LYS A 509 14.44 -10.18 -3.77
CA LYS A 509 14.71 -10.35 -5.21
C LYS A 509 13.49 -10.87 -5.96
N ASP A 510 12.81 -11.87 -5.42
CA ASP A 510 11.55 -12.38 -5.97
C ASP A 510 10.46 -11.30 -5.97
N LEU A 511 10.39 -10.48 -4.91
CA LEU A 511 9.50 -9.33 -4.83
C LEU A 511 9.76 -8.31 -5.95
N ILE A 512 11.03 -8.02 -6.26
CA ILE A 512 11.41 -7.14 -7.38
C ILE A 512 10.86 -7.69 -8.69
N SER A 513 11.11 -8.97 -8.97
CA SER A 513 10.69 -9.64 -10.20
C SER A 513 9.17 -9.67 -10.35
N CYS A 514 8.44 -10.03 -9.29
CA CYS A 514 6.98 -10.06 -9.27
C CYS A 514 6.38 -8.68 -9.49
N THR A 515 6.87 -7.66 -8.79
CA THR A 515 6.28 -6.31 -8.83
C THR A 515 6.56 -5.59 -10.15
N ASP A 516 7.67 -5.81 -10.82
CA ASP A 516 7.93 -5.24 -12.14
C ASP A 516 6.99 -5.83 -13.20
N HIS A 517 6.72 -7.14 -13.15
CA HIS A 517 5.71 -7.78 -14.00
C HIS A 517 4.29 -7.28 -13.68
N ASP A 518 3.94 -7.22 -12.40
CA ASP A 518 2.63 -6.77 -11.94
C ASP A 518 2.32 -5.34 -12.37
N PHE A 519 3.33 -4.46 -12.40
CA PHE A 519 3.16 -3.07 -12.83
C PHE A 519 2.63 -2.98 -14.26
N GLU A 520 3.16 -3.78 -15.18
CA GLU A 520 2.71 -3.80 -16.58
C GLU A 520 1.30 -4.39 -16.70
N VAL A 521 1.05 -5.53 -16.05
CA VAL A 521 -0.23 -6.24 -16.11
C VAL A 521 -1.37 -5.40 -15.53
N VAL A 522 -1.19 -4.86 -14.34
CA VAL A 522 -2.22 -4.05 -13.65
C VAL A 522 -2.51 -2.76 -14.41
N SER A 523 -1.48 -2.08 -14.91
CA SER A 523 -1.65 -0.88 -15.72
C SER A 523 -2.46 -1.17 -16.99
N LEU A 524 -2.17 -2.25 -17.70
CA LEU A 524 -2.90 -2.66 -18.90
C LEU A 524 -4.37 -3.01 -18.58
N ILE A 525 -4.61 -3.83 -17.54
CA ILE A 525 -5.96 -4.25 -17.14
C ILE A 525 -6.78 -3.03 -16.73
N SER A 526 -6.21 -2.11 -15.92
CA SER A 526 -6.92 -0.92 -15.46
C SER A 526 -7.30 0.01 -16.61
N ILE A 527 -6.39 0.24 -17.55
CA ILE A 527 -6.64 1.05 -18.74
C ILE A 527 -7.76 0.43 -19.59
N ILE A 528 -7.71 -0.88 -19.84
CA ILE A 528 -8.75 -1.58 -20.64
C ILE A 528 -10.11 -1.52 -19.93
N ALA A 529 -10.16 -1.83 -18.63
CA ALA A 529 -11.39 -1.81 -17.85
C ALA A 529 -12.05 -0.41 -17.85
N ILE A 530 -11.26 0.61 -17.56
CA ILE A 530 -11.75 2.00 -17.53
C ILE A 530 -12.16 2.47 -18.93
N PHE A 531 -11.37 2.11 -19.96
CA PHE A 531 -11.74 2.39 -21.36
C PHE A 531 -13.13 1.83 -21.70
N LEU A 532 -13.39 0.56 -21.38
CA LEU A 532 -14.66 -0.10 -21.65
C LEU A 532 -15.82 0.58 -20.90
N ILE A 533 -15.61 0.91 -19.62
CA ILE A 533 -16.64 1.58 -18.81
C ILE A 533 -16.96 2.97 -19.38
N ILE A 534 -15.96 3.77 -19.71
CA ILE A 534 -16.17 5.10 -20.31
C ILE A 534 -16.88 4.98 -21.66
N ALA A 535 -16.51 4.00 -22.49
CA ALA A 535 -17.15 3.74 -23.77
C ALA A 535 -18.65 3.44 -23.62
N LEU A 536 -19.01 2.64 -22.62
CA LEU A 536 -20.41 2.29 -22.31
C LEU A 536 -21.17 3.49 -21.75
N VAL A 537 -20.58 4.24 -20.80
CA VAL A 537 -21.22 5.38 -20.12
C VAL A 537 -21.45 6.54 -21.09
N LEU A 538 -20.43 6.93 -21.86
CA LEU A 538 -20.51 8.06 -22.78
C LEU A 538 -21.04 7.68 -24.17
N ARG A 539 -21.12 6.38 -24.47
CA ARG A 539 -21.53 5.84 -25.78
C ARG A 539 -20.71 6.43 -26.94
N SER A 540 -19.41 6.47 -26.76
CA SER A 540 -18.45 7.04 -27.70
C SER A 540 -17.21 6.15 -27.78
N ILE A 541 -16.56 6.10 -28.94
CA ILE A 541 -15.31 5.34 -29.13
C ILE A 541 -14.09 6.25 -28.92
N SER A 542 -14.16 7.52 -29.30
CA SER A 542 -13.01 8.43 -29.19
C SER A 542 -12.83 9.01 -27.78
N LEU A 543 -13.93 9.23 -27.04
CA LEU A 543 -13.87 9.83 -25.71
C LEU A 543 -13.10 8.98 -24.69
N PRO A 544 -13.25 7.65 -24.64
CA PRO A 544 -12.41 6.82 -23.76
C PRO A 544 -10.91 7.02 -24.01
N VAL A 545 -10.47 7.03 -25.29
CA VAL A 545 -9.07 7.28 -25.65
C VAL A 545 -8.60 8.63 -25.15
N ILE A 546 -9.40 9.68 -25.37
CA ILE A 546 -9.07 11.04 -24.97
C ILE A 546 -8.98 11.15 -23.44
N LEU A 547 -9.99 10.62 -22.72
CA LEU A 547 -10.05 10.75 -21.26
C LEU A 547 -8.93 9.95 -20.58
N VAL A 548 -8.70 8.72 -21.01
CA VAL A 548 -7.57 7.91 -20.49
C VAL A 548 -6.23 8.61 -20.75
N ALA A 549 -5.98 9.10 -21.97
CA ALA A 549 -4.73 9.81 -22.28
C ALA A 549 -4.54 11.08 -21.44
N VAL A 550 -5.61 11.83 -21.16
CA VAL A 550 -5.54 13.03 -20.32
C VAL A 550 -5.26 12.67 -18.87
N ILE A 551 -5.85 11.60 -18.32
CA ILE A 551 -5.61 11.16 -16.95
C ILE A 551 -4.23 10.53 -16.81
N GLU A 552 -3.78 9.72 -17.78
CA GLU A 552 -2.40 9.19 -17.80
C GLU A 552 -1.35 10.32 -17.80
N THR A 553 -1.64 11.43 -18.48
CA THR A 553 -0.79 12.63 -18.40
C THR A 553 -0.75 13.21 -16.99
N ALA A 554 -1.88 13.22 -16.26
CA ALA A 554 -1.92 13.68 -14.88
C ALA A 554 -1.15 12.74 -13.94
N ILE A 555 -1.24 11.42 -14.16
CA ILE A 555 -0.50 10.40 -13.43
C ILE A 555 1.01 10.56 -13.67
N ALA A 556 1.42 10.65 -14.93
CA ALA A 556 2.82 10.87 -15.29
C ALA A 556 3.36 12.18 -14.71
N ALA A 557 2.57 13.27 -14.73
CA ALA A 557 2.95 14.54 -14.11
C ALA A 557 3.11 14.46 -12.58
N ASN A 558 2.36 13.58 -11.92
CA ASN A 558 2.49 13.32 -10.49
C ASN A 558 3.73 12.46 -10.19
N LEU A 559 3.89 11.34 -10.88
CA LEU A 559 4.93 10.35 -10.61
C LEU A 559 6.32 10.73 -11.18
N CYS A 560 6.41 11.72 -12.08
CA CYS A 560 7.71 12.22 -12.55
C CYS A 560 8.43 13.12 -11.52
N ILE A 561 7.71 13.73 -10.57
CA ILE A 561 8.31 14.68 -9.62
C ILE A 561 9.40 14.02 -8.76
N PRO A 562 9.21 12.81 -8.19
CA PRO A 562 10.27 12.12 -7.45
C PRO A 562 11.57 11.94 -8.25
N TYR A 563 11.48 11.61 -9.54
CA TYR A 563 12.66 11.53 -10.41
C TYR A 563 13.45 12.84 -10.44
N TYR A 564 12.77 13.97 -10.67
CA TYR A 564 13.43 15.29 -10.76
C TYR A 564 13.86 15.85 -9.39
N THR A 565 13.35 15.30 -8.30
CA THR A 565 13.74 15.68 -6.94
C THR A 565 14.72 14.68 -6.29
N ASN A 566 15.18 13.67 -7.05
CA ASN A 566 16.03 12.58 -6.57
C ASN A 566 15.48 11.86 -5.33
N VAL A 567 14.17 11.66 -5.30
CA VAL A 567 13.49 10.89 -4.25
C VAL A 567 13.17 9.51 -4.80
N THR A 568 13.62 8.48 -4.10
CA THR A 568 13.22 7.09 -4.37
C THR A 568 11.88 6.79 -3.71
N LEU A 569 11.06 5.97 -4.33
CA LEU A 569 9.74 5.61 -3.82
C LEU A 569 9.71 4.16 -3.34
N PRO A 570 8.88 3.83 -2.33
CA PRO A 570 8.57 2.43 -2.03
C PRO A 570 8.03 1.74 -3.29
N PHE A 571 8.48 0.54 -3.57
CA PHE A 571 8.16 -0.22 -4.79
C PHE A 571 6.65 -0.31 -5.10
N VAL A 572 5.84 -0.43 -4.07
CA VAL A 572 4.38 -0.58 -4.17
C VAL A 572 3.67 0.73 -4.55
N ALA A 573 4.26 1.88 -4.22
CA ALA A 573 3.60 3.18 -4.38
C ALA A 573 3.30 3.55 -5.85
N PRO A 574 4.22 3.42 -6.83
CA PRO A 574 3.91 3.73 -8.23
C PRO A 574 2.77 2.89 -8.81
N ILE A 575 2.72 1.58 -8.49
CA ILE A 575 1.69 0.65 -8.98
C ILE A 575 0.31 1.06 -8.45
N LEU A 576 0.22 1.20 -7.12
CA LEU A 576 -1.04 1.52 -6.47
C LEU A 576 -1.54 2.92 -6.85
N ILE A 577 -0.64 3.92 -6.85
CA ILE A 577 -1.02 5.30 -7.13
C ILE A 577 -1.47 5.50 -8.56
N SER A 578 -0.80 4.91 -9.55
CA SER A 578 -1.23 5.00 -10.95
C SER A 578 -2.67 4.49 -11.11
N THR A 579 -2.97 3.33 -10.55
CA THR A 579 -4.29 2.68 -10.67
C THR A 579 -5.36 3.39 -9.84
N ILE A 580 -5.04 3.79 -8.61
CA ILE A 580 -5.96 4.54 -7.74
C ILE A 580 -6.27 5.91 -8.35
N GLN A 581 -5.26 6.63 -8.82
CA GLN A 581 -5.44 7.95 -9.45
C GLN A 581 -6.25 7.82 -10.74
N LEU A 582 -5.98 6.81 -11.58
CA LEU A 582 -6.77 6.56 -12.78
C LEU A 582 -8.25 6.30 -12.45
N GLY A 583 -8.53 5.44 -11.47
CA GLY A 583 -9.90 5.10 -11.05
C GLY A 583 -10.65 6.25 -10.39
N SER A 584 -10.00 7.01 -9.50
CA SER A 584 -10.66 8.03 -8.67
C SER A 584 -10.77 9.41 -9.33
N THR A 585 -9.93 9.72 -10.32
CA THR A 585 -9.91 11.07 -10.92
C THR A 585 -10.51 11.13 -12.33
N VAL A 586 -10.75 9.99 -12.96
CA VAL A 586 -11.47 9.91 -14.23
C VAL A 586 -12.89 10.49 -14.12
N ASP A 587 -13.47 10.46 -12.95
CA ASP A 587 -14.80 10.98 -12.63
C ASP A 587 -14.93 12.48 -12.92
N TYR A 588 -13.89 13.25 -12.63
CA TYR A 588 -13.83 14.69 -12.96
C TYR A 588 -13.90 14.92 -14.46
N ALA A 589 -13.20 14.08 -15.22
CA ALA A 589 -13.19 14.14 -16.67
C ALA A 589 -14.53 13.70 -17.27
N ILE A 590 -15.15 12.65 -16.73
CA ILE A 590 -16.50 12.18 -17.13
C ILE A 590 -17.54 13.25 -16.86
N LEU A 591 -17.52 13.89 -15.68
CA LEU A 591 -18.47 14.95 -15.32
C LEU A 591 -18.41 16.10 -16.32
N MET A 592 -17.21 16.64 -16.58
CA MET A 592 -17.02 17.74 -17.53
C MET A 592 -17.42 17.35 -18.94
N THR A 593 -17.03 16.17 -19.39
CA THR A 593 -17.34 15.68 -20.75
C THR A 593 -18.83 15.42 -20.93
N THR A 594 -19.52 14.91 -19.91
CA THR A 594 -20.98 14.72 -19.95
C THR A 594 -21.71 16.05 -20.08
N ARG A 595 -21.31 17.09 -19.34
CA ARG A 595 -21.84 18.44 -19.46
C ARG A 595 -21.58 19.04 -20.86
N TYR A 596 -20.37 18.83 -21.38
CA TYR A 596 -20.03 19.22 -22.75
C TYR A 596 -20.94 18.56 -23.78
N LEU A 597 -21.13 17.25 -23.74
CA LEU A 597 -22.00 16.50 -24.64
C LEU A 597 -23.47 16.94 -24.53
N GLN A 598 -23.96 17.20 -23.32
CA GLN A 598 -25.30 17.73 -23.10
C GLN A 598 -25.51 19.07 -23.81
N ASN A 599 -24.57 20.00 -23.67
CA ASN A 599 -24.63 21.31 -24.33
C ASN A 599 -24.52 21.18 -25.86
N ARG A 600 -23.68 20.27 -26.37
CA ARG A 600 -23.59 20.00 -27.82
C ARG A 600 -24.88 19.41 -28.37
N ARG A 601 -25.54 18.49 -27.65
CA ARG A 601 -26.85 17.93 -28.01
C ARG A 601 -27.95 18.98 -27.97
N ALA A 602 -27.86 19.99 -27.13
CA ALA A 602 -28.77 21.12 -27.07
C ALA A 602 -28.53 22.15 -28.20
N GLY A 603 -27.53 21.94 -29.09
CA GLY A 603 -27.25 22.79 -30.23
C GLY A 603 -26.28 23.95 -29.98
N SER A 604 -25.61 24.03 -28.83
CA SER A 604 -24.59 25.06 -28.55
C SER A 604 -23.36 24.87 -29.46
N ASP A 605 -22.72 25.97 -29.88
CA ASP A 605 -21.42 25.93 -30.56
C ASP A 605 -20.36 25.31 -29.64
N LYS A 606 -19.28 24.75 -30.24
CA LYS A 606 -18.25 24.04 -29.51
C LYS A 606 -17.60 24.88 -28.39
N ARG A 607 -17.34 26.18 -28.64
CA ARG A 607 -16.76 27.09 -27.64
C ARG A 607 -17.75 27.37 -26.51
N GLU A 608 -19.01 27.60 -26.86
CA GLU A 608 -20.09 27.82 -25.91
C GLU A 608 -20.34 26.56 -25.06
N ALA A 609 -20.39 25.39 -25.70
CA ALA A 609 -20.60 24.11 -25.03
C ALA A 609 -19.51 23.81 -24.01
N VAL A 610 -18.22 24.01 -24.35
CA VAL A 610 -17.09 23.85 -23.44
C VAL A 610 -17.12 24.92 -22.34
N SER A 611 -17.41 26.19 -22.69
CA SER A 611 -17.51 27.25 -21.69
C SER A 611 -18.56 26.96 -20.62
N LYS A 612 -19.77 26.52 -21.04
CA LYS A 612 -20.85 26.11 -20.13
C LYS A 612 -20.45 24.86 -19.30
N ALA A 613 -19.81 23.91 -19.92
CA ALA A 613 -19.35 22.68 -19.23
C ALA A 613 -18.36 23.02 -18.13
N VAL A 614 -17.32 23.80 -18.42
CA VAL A 614 -16.34 24.24 -17.43
C VAL A 614 -17.01 25.05 -16.33
N ALA A 615 -17.85 26.03 -16.67
CA ALA A 615 -18.52 26.89 -15.68
C ALA A 615 -19.40 26.10 -14.71
N SER A 616 -20.08 25.03 -15.20
CA SER A 616 -20.96 24.21 -14.37
C SER A 616 -20.25 23.10 -13.60
N SER A 617 -19.05 22.67 -14.03
CA SER A 617 -18.33 21.54 -13.40
C SER A 617 -17.18 21.98 -12.50
N ALA A 618 -16.56 23.14 -12.78
CA ALA A 618 -15.31 23.54 -12.15
C ALA A 618 -15.40 23.64 -10.62
N GLN A 619 -16.51 24.13 -10.09
CA GLN A 619 -16.69 24.25 -8.64
C GLN A 619 -16.72 22.86 -7.97
N SER A 620 -17.49 21.92 -8.51
CA SER A 620 -17.56 20.55 -7.99
C SER A 620 -16.21 19.86 -8.07
N ILE A 621 -15.51 19.96 -9.20
CA ILE A 621 -14.18 19.37 -9.40
C ILE A 621 -13.15 19.96 -8.42
N LEU A 622 -13.15 21.26 -8.20
CA LEU A 622 -12.25 21.91 -7.23
C LEU A 622 -12.53 21.46 -5.79
N VAL A 623 -13.79 21.46 -5.38
CA VAL A 623 -14.16 21.04 -4.00
C VAL A 623 -13.77 19.61 -3.74
N SER A 624 -14.07 18.73 -4.67
CA SER A 624 -13.75 17.31 -4.66
C SER A 624 -12.24 17.07 -4.59
N GLY A 625 -11.48 17.65 -5.52
CA GLY A 625 -10.03 17.50 -5.55
C GLY A 625 -9.32 18.08 -4.32
N ILE A 626 -9.78 19.24 -3.81
CA ILE A 626 -9.22 19.80 -2.55
C ILE A 626 -9.65 18.95 -1.35
N GLY A 627 -10.83 18.37 -1.36
CA GLY A 627 -11.29 17.42 -0.33
C GLY A 627 -10.42 16.16 -0.29
N PHE A 628 -10.16 15.56 -1.45
CA PHE A 628 -9.26 14.40 -1.57
C PHE A 628 -7.83 14.76 -1.16
N PHE A 629 -7.32 15.91 -1.58
CA PHE A 629 -6.04 16.44 -1.12
C PHE A 629 -6.00 16.55 0.41
N ALA A 630 -7.02 17.14 1.03
CA ALA A 630 -7.09 17.32 2.48
C ALA A 630 -7.12 16.00 3.25
N ALA A 631 -7.84 14.99 2.72
CA ALA A 631 -7.92 13.66 3.34
C ALA A 631 -6.55 12.98 3.40
N THR A 632 -5.72 13.13 2.36
CA THR A 632 -4.46 12.39 2.21
C THR A 632 -3.22 13.18 2.65
N PHE A 633 -3.21 14.50 2.44
CA PHE A 633 -2.04 15.35 2.69
C PHE A 633 -1.57 15.33 4.15
N GLY A 634 -2.50 15.40 5.10
CA GLY A 634 -2.16 15.43 6.53
C GLY A 634 -1.52 14.11 6.99
N VAL A 635 -1.97 12.99 6.47
CA VAL A 635 -1.40 11.67 6.73
C VAL A 635 0.00 11.57 6.14
N GLY A 636 0.16 12.01 4.88
CA GLY A 636 1.46 12.03 4.21
C GLY A 636 2.52 12.86 4.94
N LEU A 637 2.12 13.95 5.63
CA LEU A 637 3.06 14.76 6.43
C LEU A 637 3.36 14.18 7.80
N TYR A 638 2.41 13.48 8.43
CA TYR A 638 2.53 13.03 9.81
C TYR A 638 3.12 11.63 9.94
N SER A 639 2.88 10.75 8.95
CA SER A 639 3.34 9.36 9.02
C SER A 639 4.86 9.27 9.02
N ASN A 640 5.40 8.52 10.00
CA ASN A 640 6.79 8.14 10.08
C ASN A 640 7.09 6.82 9.37
N VAL A 641 6.08 6.12 8.87
CA VAL A 641 6.23 4.95 7.99
C VAL A 641 6.27 5.43 6.55
N ASP A 642 7.41 5.34 5.87
CA ASP A 642 7.60 5.97 4.56
C ASP A 642 6.64 5.44 3.49
N ILE A 643 6.29 4.16 3.49
CA ILE A 643 5.29 3.60 2.56
C ILE A 643 3.96 4.35 2.69
N ILE A 644 3.46 4.57 3.90
CA ILE A 644 2.19 5.26 4.15
C ILE A 644 2.32 6.74 3.80
N SER A 645 3.41 7.38 4.23
CA SER A 645 3.72 8.78 3.95
C SER A 645 3.82 9.05 2.45
N SER A 646 4.61 8.25 1.74
CA SER A 646 4.80 8.35 0.29
C SER A 646 3.50 8.12 -0.48
N MET A 647 2.72 7.09 -0.15
CA MET A 647 1.44 6.83 -0.79
C MET A 647 0.46 7.99 -0.59
N CYS A 648 0.28 8.47 0.63
CA CYS A 648 -0.64 9.56 0.93
C CYS A 648 -0.20 10.89 0.30
N SER A 649 1.11 11.19 0.28
CA SER A 649 1.67 12.38 -0.36
C SER A 649 1.51 12.35 -1.87
N LEU A 650 1.76 11.19 -2.51
CA LEU A 650 1.54 10.98 -3.93
C LEU A 650 0.07 11.12 -4.32
N MET A 651 -0.85 10.60 -3.50
CA MET A 651 -2.29 10.73 -3.72
C MET A 651 -2.74 12.18 -3.59
N ALA A 652 -2.30 12.89 -2.56
CA ALA A 652 -2.60 14.31 -2.36
C ALA A 652 -2.16 15.14 -3.58
N ARG A 653 -0.92 14.99 -4.00
CA ARG A 653 -0.36 15.66 -5.16
C ARG A 653 -1.05 15.24 -6.45
N GLY A 654 -1.36 13.94 -6.62
CA GLY A 654 -2.08 13.38 -7.75
C GLY A 654 -3.47 13.98 -7.92
N ALA A 655 -4.20 14.22 -6.84
CA ALA A 655 -5.49 14.90 -6.87
C ALA A 655 -5.37 16.32 -7.45
N LEU A 656 -4.38 17.09 -7.00
CA LEU A 656 -4.15 18.45 -7.52
C LEU A 656 -3.72 18.44 -8.99
N CYS A 657 -2.82 17.53 -9.39
CA CYS A 657 -2.42 17.35 -10.78
C CYS A 657 -3.63 17.03 -11.66
N SER A 658 -4.49 16.13 -11.22
CA SER A 658 -5.70 15.75 -11.95
C SER A 658 -6.71 16.92 -12.08
N VAL A 659 -6.92 17.68 -11.01
CA VAL A 659 -7.77 18.89 -11.06
C VAL A 659 -7.22 19.89 -12.08
N VAL A 660 -5.92 20.17 -12.07
CA VAL A 660 -5.30 21.10 -13.02
C VAL A 660 -5.45 20.60 -14.45
N VAL A 661 -5.14 19.33 -14.69
CA VAL A 661 -5.22 18.72 -16.04
C VAL A 661 -6.67 18.73 -16.54
N VAL A 662 -7.63 18.35 -15.70
CA VAL A 662 -9.05 18.30 -16.11
C VAL A 662 -9.64 19.69 -16.30
N LEU A 663 -9.30 20.69 -15.49
CA LEU A 663 -9.87 22.03 -15.62
C LEU A 663 -9.26 22.86 -16.77
N PHE A 664 -7.99 22.66 -17.09
CA PHE A 664 -7.27 23.48 -18.06
C PHE A 664 -6.96 22.74 -19.36
N LEU A 665 -6.57 21.49 -19.32
CA LEU A 665 -6.08 20.76 -20.50
C LEU A 665 -7.20 19.96 -21.18
N LEU A 666 -8.06 19.27 -20.44
CA LEU A 666 -9.17 18.52 -21.04
C LEU A 666 -10.10 19.41 -21.90
N PRO A 667 -10.54 20.62 -21.48
CA PRO A 667 -11.36 21.47 -22.33
C PRO A 667 -10.64 21.89 -23.63
N ALA A 668 -9.34 22.08 -23.59
CA ALA A 668 -8.55 22.38 -24.80
C ALA A 668 -8.55 21.20 -25.78
N VAL A 669 -8.39 19.98 -25.28
CA VAL A 669 -8.48 18.74 -26.08
C VAL A 669 -9.88 18.57 -26.69
N LEU A 670 -10.94 18.77 -25.88
CA LEU A 670 -12.33 18.70 -26.35
C LEU A 670 -12.61 19.71 -27.50
N LEU A 671 -12.05 20.94 -27.42
CA LEU A 671 -12.19 21.94 -28.46
C LEU A 671 -11.46 21.59 -29.75
N VAL A 672 -10.25 21.02 -29.64
CA VAL A 672 -9.42 20.63 -30.80
C VAL A 672 -10.04 19.42 -31.50
N LEU A 673 -10.45 18.41 -30.74
CA LEU A 673 -10.95 17.13 -31.24
C LEU A 673 -12.48 17.08 -31.39
N ASP A 674 -13.20 18.21 -31.26
CA ASP A 674 -14.67 18.31 -31.31
C ASP A 674 -15.25 17.55 -32.50
N LYS A 675 -14.70 17.71 -33.72
CA LYS A 675 -15.16 17.02 -34.92
C LYS A 675 -15.11 15.50 -34.81
N VAL A 676 -14.00 14.97 -34.27
CA VAL A 676 -13.82 13.52 -34.07
C VAL A 676 -14.82 12.99 -33.04
N ILE A 677 -14.97 13.72 -31.92
CA ILE A 677 -15.88 13.35 -30.83
C ILE A 677 -17.31 13.25 -31.34
N ILE A 678 -17.79 14.24 -32.08
CA ILE A 678 -19.17 14.26 -32.57
C ILE A 678 -19.45 13.10 -33.53
N HIS A 679 -18.49 12.77 -34.44
CA HIS A 679 -18.67 11.68 -35.41
C HIS A 679 -18.64 10.29 -34.76
N THR A 680 -18.00 10.13 -33.64
CA THR A 680 -17.83 8.84 -32.95
C THR A 680 -18.76 8.65 -31.76
N THR A 681 -19.58 9.64 -31.43
CA THR A 681 -20.50 9.60 -30.28
C THR A 681 -21.95 9.41 -30.74
N LEU A 682 -22.65 8.42 -30.18
CA LEU A 682 -24.04 8.12 -30.53
C LEU A 682 -24.98 9.27 -30.11
N LYS A 683 -25.95 9.60 -30.99
CA LYS A 683 -27.02 10.60 -30.77
C LYS A 683 -26.53 12.04 -30.58
N VAL A 684 -25.39 12.43 -31.11
CA VAL A 684 -24.99 13.82 -31.23
C VAL A 684 -25.18 14.22 -32.71
N ASN A 685 -26.32 14.84 -33.06
CA ASN A 685 -26.48 15.42 -34.39
C ASN A 685 -25.77 16.76 -34.43
N ALA A 686 -24.65 16.83 -35.14
CA ALA A 686 -24.03 18.10 -35.45
C ALA A 686 -24.92 18.86 -36.45
N LYS A 687 -25.61 19.91 -36.02
CA LYS A 687 -25.86 21.03 -36.90
C LYS A 687 -24.51 21.74 -37.11
N ASN A 688 -24.05 21.78 -38.34
CA ASN A 688 -22.79 22.38 -38.81
C ASN A 688 -22.44 23.72 -38.18
#